data_9fe1bb724a21000ba8e5e236346387d8
#
_entry.id   9fe1bb724a21000ba8e5e236346387d8
#
_cell.length_a   1.000
_cell.length_b   1.000
_cell.length_c   1.000
_cell.angle_alpha   90.00
_cell.angle_beta   90.00
_cell.angle_gamma   90.00
#
_symmetry.space_group_name_H-M   'P 1'
#
loop_
_entity.id
_entity.type
_entity.pdbx_description
1 polymer ?
#
loop_
_entity_poly.entity_id
_entity_poly.type
_entity_poly.pdbx_seq_one_letter_code
_entity_poly.pdbx_strand_id
1 'polypeptide(L)'
;VTEITSDGGPAGPAGQAPLAGLRVVDLSGSLPGALATLFLADAGADVVLVEPPGGSALRRRVDWPVLGRGRRSVVVDLRADGGRDELDALLADADVLVTTYRPATLAALRLTAADLAADHPRLVSASITGFGPGGPWRDLPGYEGLVLAKLGVFHVKEAITARRGPAYVSVPFASWGAAHTAVHGILAALLERDASGLGQQVAADLARGVGALDTWNFYTEIVGIRWPDAFTVVKAFNAAGEVQGPLVYPLLTAPTKDGTWLQFAQVEPRLFVALMRELGLAEVFTDPKWAGVPALPTQELRTELWELMIERVGQRTLAEWEEVFAANGDISAEPFRRGADALVHPQLVHEGRRVTVTDPELGPVVQPSTLVHADGHPLRELAPAPRLGQPAPATAPGAAAAPSTASPSTAAAASPALDSSAATTAATTAAAGGAGGQPLAGITVLDFGLMFAGPFAATLLADLGARVIKIETLEGDTIRRVAGFPESGGAKVMQGKESLCVDLATDEGRAIVHDLVRRADVVLQAFRAGAAERAGIDAATLRALNPDLVYVNAPGYGTDGPYGHRPAYAPAIGAASGLALTDAPGVRSAVTTVGQKKTGAVRCFAAAAAVPVQADGIAALGAASAILLGLVARRRGRATGALTTTMLAXATHAILDQVVDYPGRPAPREVDDDAWGLSALYRIYPAASGWVFLAAPADKEWPRLAAVLAAHADLDADLGADPRFATAAGRVEHDAALADVLAKAFGTRPAADWERDLTAAGVGCVEVAERSQQTIIQVEPAAAEEYCVTVHSDVFDEHLRPGPATRFSRSATSPKGFAYAGAHTDAILTELGHDAAAIADLRERGIVGG
;
A
#
# COMPACT_ATOMS: atom_id res chain seq x y z
N VAL A 1 -8.81 35.61 -3.08
CA VAL A 1 -7.63 34.83 -2.68
C VAL A 1 -7.02 35.53 -1.48
N THR A 2 -7.44 35.13 -0.29
CA THR A 2 -6.87 35.68 0.95
C THR A 2 -5.67 34.81 1.30
N GLU A 3 -4.49 35.39 1.34
CA GLU A 3 -3.29 34.71 1.81
C GLU A 3 -3.49 34.25 3.26
N ILE A 4 -3.73 32.99 3.50
CA ILE A 4 -3.65 32.46 4.84
C ILE A 4 -2.20 32.02 5.05
N THR A 5 -1.42 32.92 5.65
CA THR A 5 -0.12 32.52 6.20
C THR A 5 -0.42 31.67 7.42
N SER A 6 -0.27 30.34 7.29
CA SER A 6 -0.30 29.48 8.45
C SER A 6 0.99 29.73 9.23
N ASP A 7 0.89 30.45 10.32
CA ASP A 7 1.93 30.40 11.36
C ASP A 7 2.03 28.91 11.73
N GLY A 8 3.17 28.30 11.47
CA GLY A 8 3.43 26.93 11.86
C GLY A 8 3.20 26.78 13.36
N GLY A 9 2.19 26.02 13.73
CA GLY A 9 2.00 25.65 15.12
C GLY A 9 3.28 25.01 15.62
N PRO A 10 3.58 25.10 16.92
CA PRO A 10 4.83 24.58 17.44
C PRO A 10 4.99 23.11 17.12
N ALA A 11 6.06 22.77 16.41
CA ALA A 11 6.48 21.37 16.31
C ALA A 11 6.59 20.79 17.72
N GLY A 12 6.20 19.56 17.89
CA GLY A 12 6.40 18.86 19.16
C GLY A 12 7.86 19.03 19.60
N PRO A 13 8.15 19.00 20.89
CA PRO A 13 9.46 19.38 21.42
C PRO A 13 10.60 18.69 20.66
N ALA A 14 11.54 19.50 20.17
CA ALA A 14 12.70 19.01 19.43
C ALA A 14 13.45 17.97 20.26
N GLY A 15 13.65 16.77 19.70
CA GLY A 15 14.32 15.67 20.38
C GLY A 15 13.46 14.46 20.70
N GLN A 16 12.14 14.49 20.41
CA GLN A 16 11.23 13.38 20.70
C GLN A 16 10.76 12.60 19.45
N ALA A 17 11.32 12.85 18.27
CA ALA A 17 10.94 12.08 17.08
C ALA A 17 11.15 10.58 17.32
N PRO A 18 10.21 9.72 16.86
CA PRO A 18 10.21 8.29 17.19
C PRO A 18 11.53 7.56 16.94
N LEU A 19 12.22 7.86 15.84
CA LEU A 19 13.46 7.20 15.45
C LEU A 19 14.70 8.08 15.67
N ALA A 20 14.62 9.14 16.48
CA ALA A 20 15.78 9.99 16.75
C ALA A 20 16.93 9.15 17.32
N GLY A 21 18.14 9.33 16.75
CA GLY A 21 19.32 8.58 17.12
C GLY A 21 19.49 7.24 16.39
N LEU A 22 18.54 6.86 15.53
CA LEU A 22 18.70 5.69 14.66
C LEU A 22 19.49 6.13 13.42
N ARG A 23 20.53 5.41 13.05
CA ARG A 23 21.39 5.72 11.89
C ARG A 23 21.09 4.77 10.73
N VAL A 24 20.79 5.34 9.56
CA VAL A 24 20.44 4.58 8.35
C VAL A 24 21.41 4.95 7.24
N VAL A 25 22.03 3.97 6.62
CA VAL A 25 22.82 4.13 5.40
C VAL A 25 21.93 3.70 4.24
N ASP A 26 21.72 4.60 3.27
CA ASP A 26 20.84 4.38 2.13
C ASP A 26 21.67 4.28 0.85
N LEU A 27 21.78 3.05 0.30
CA LEU A 27 22.40 2.76 -0.99
C LEU A 27 21.37 2.60 -2.10
N SER A 28 20.11 2.97 -1.85
CA SER A 28 19.06 2.74 -2.84
C SER A 28 19.16 3.72 -4.02
N GLY A 29 19.00 3.18 -5.22
CA GLY A 29 18.99 3.97 -6.45
C GLY A 29 17.64 3.97 -7.16
N SER A 30 16.58 3.49 -6.48
CA SER A 30 15.26 3.37 -7.09
C SER A 30 14.15 3.75 -6.09
N LEU A 31 12.96 3.97 -6.63
CA LEU A 31 11.83 4.54 -5.88
C LEU A 31 11.47 3.77 -4.60
N PRO A 32 11.36 2.41 -4.60
CA PRO A 32 10.93 1.73 -3.37
C PRO A 32 11.91 1.92 -2.20
N GLY A 33 13.22 1.95 -2.47
CA GLY A 33 14.20 2.25 -1.41
C GLY A 33 14.08 3.69 -0.92
N ALA A 34 13.92 4.64 -1.86
CA ALA A 34 13.75 6.05 -1.51
C ALA A 34 12.49 6.29 -0.66
N LEU A 35 11.37 5.61 -0.97
CA LEU A 35 10.14 5.71 -0.17
C LEU A 35 10.34 5.11 1.22
N ALA A 36 11.02 3.95 1.31
CA ALA A 36 11.28 3.30 2.60
C ALA A 36 12.13 4.21 3.49
N THR A 37 13.22 4.76 2.96
CA THR A 37 14.11 5.61 3.74
C THR A 37 13.53 7.01 3.98
N LEU A 38 12.61 7.49 3.12
CA LEU A 38 11.83 8.70 3.39
C LEU A 38 10.97 8.51 4.66
N PHE A 39 10.29 7.37 4.78
CA PHE A 39 9.50 7.08 5.98
C PHE A 39 10.37 7.12 7.25
N LEU A 40 11.57 6.50 7.19
CA LEU A 40 12.49 6.50 8.33
C LEU A 40 13.02 7.90 8.65
N ALA A 41 13.35 8.69 7.62
CA ALA A 41 13.81 10.08 7.78
C ALA A 41 12.71 10.94 8.39
N ASP A 42 11.47 10.83 7.87
CA ASP A 42 10.31 11.58 8.39
C ASP A 42 10.02 11.22 9.85
N ALA A 43 10.34 9.98 10.26
CA ALA A 43 10.19 9.53 11.64
C ALA A 43 11.39 9.94 12.54
N GLY A 44 12.37 10.67 12.00
CA GLY A 44 13.48 11.23 12.76
C GLY A 44 14.80 10.47 12.71
N ALA A 45 14.91 9.43 11.90
CA ALA A 45 16.19 8.72 11.73
C ALA A 45 17.21 9.63 11.01
N ASP A 46 18.50 9.46 11.35
CA ASP A 46 19.61 10.10 10.64
C ASP A 46 19.95 9.27 9.39
N VAL A 47 19.40 9.67 8.24
CA VAL A 47 19.56 8.92 6.98
C VAL A 47 20.67 9.54 6.14
N VAL A 48 21.70 8.75 5.83
CA VAL A 48 22.82 9.10 4.97
C VAL A 48 22.60 8.43 3.62
N LEU A 49 22.28 9.23 2.60
CA LEU A 49 22.19 8.75 1.23
C LEU A 49 23.60 8.69 0.62
N VAL A 50 24.05 7.50 0.29
CA VAL A 50 25.36 7.28 -0.33
C VAL A 50 25.17 7.24 -1.84
N GLU A 51 25.80 8.19 -2.53
CA GLU A 51 25.58 8.40 -3.96
C GLU A 51 26.89 8.21 -4.76
N PRO A 52 26.78 7.74 -6.00
CA PRO A 52 27.98 7.67 -6.87
C PRO A 52 28.41 9.09 -7.28
N PRO A 53 29.65 9.24 -7.79
CA PRO A 53 30.04 10.48 -8.44
C PRO A 53 29.03 10.88 -9.51
N GLY A 54 28.52 12.09 -9.47
CA GLY A 54 27.46 12.57 -10.36
C GLY A 54 26.06 12.44 -9.80
N GLY A 55 25.91 11.80 -8.64
CA GLY A 55 24.65 11.71 -7.91
C GLY A 55 23.74 10.53 -8.34
N SER A 56 22.75 10.27 -7.51
CA SER A 56 21.76 9.24 -7.77
C SER A 56 20.80 9.64 -8.91
N ALA A 57 20.33 8.65 -9.66
CA ALA A 57 19.28 8.86 -10.66
C ALA A 57 17.99 9.45 -10.06
N LEU A 58 17.76 9.23 -8.77
CA LEU A 58 16.61 9.78 -8.07
C LEU A 58 16.56 11.31 -8.08
N ARG A 59 17.73 11.97 -8.18
CA ARG A 59 17.80 13.45 -8.21
C ARG A 59 17.14 14.07 -9.45
N ARG A 60 16.96 13.28 -10.50
CA ARG A 60 16.30 13.74 -11.74
C ARG A 60 14.77 13.62 -11.72
N ARG A 61 14.23 13.01 -10.66
CA ARG A 61 12.77 12.87 -10.51
C ARG A 61 12.15 14.17 -10.07
N VAL A 62 10.93 14.43 -10.54
CA VAL A 62 10.17 15.66 -10.16
C VAL A 62 9.84 15.69 -8.67
N ASP A 63 9.73 14.50 -8.04
CA ASP A 63 9.44 14.35 -6.62
C ASP A 63 10.71 14.30 -5.74
N TRP A 64 11.90 14.50 -6.31
CA TRP A 64 13.14 14.53 -5.53
C TRP A 64 13.10 15.47 -4.32
N PRO A 65 12.51 16.69 -4.42
CA PRO A 65 12.45 17.56 -3.24
C PRO A 65 11.77 16.92 -2.02
N VAL A 66 10.86 15.99 -2.25
CA VAL A 66 10.21 15.21 -1.19
C VAL A 66 11.02 13.97 -0.84
N LEU A 67 11.41 13.19 -1.86
CA LEU A 67 12.14 11.93 -1.63
C LEU A 67 13.48 12.16 -0.90
N GLY A 68 14.13 13.29 -1.16
CA GLY A 68 15.42 13.61 -0.56
C GLY A 68 15.34 14.31 0.80
N ARG A 69 14.17 14.77 1.20
CA ARG A 69 14.01 15.66 2.37
C ARG A 69 14.51 15.00 3.66
N GLY A 70 15.12 15.83 4.50
CA GLY A 70 15.56 15.41 5.83
C GLY A 70 16.72 14.42 5.86
N ARG A 71 17.42 14.21 4.72
CA ARG A 71 18.56 13.31 4.59
C ARG A 71 19.88 14.05 4.49
N ARG A 72 20.98 13.33 4.66
CA ARG A 72 22.33 13.81 4.33
C ARG A 72 22.79 13.11 3.06
N SER A 73 23.68 13.73 2.30
CA SER A 73 24.24 13.17 1.06
C SER A 73 25.74 13.03 1.19
N VAL A 74 26.26 11.83 0.91
CA VAL A 74 27.70 11.55 0.85
C VAL A 74 28.00 10.90 -0.49
N VAL A 75 29.07 11.35 -1.16
CA VAL A 75 29.50 10.80 -2.43
C VAL A 75 30.58 9.75 -2.19
N VAL A 76 30.33 8.50 -2.59
CA VAL A 76 31.31 7.40 -2.50
C VAL A 76 31.32 6.66 -3.85
N ASP A 77 32.48 6.54 -4.47
CA ASP A 77 32.60 5.70 -5.66
C ASP A 77 32.94 4.27 -5.26
N LEU A 78 31.91 3.43 -5.17
CA LEU A 78 32.07 2.01 -4.79
C LEU A 78 32.87 1.19 -5.81
N ARG A 79 33.19 1.75 -6.98
CA ARG A 79 34.02 1.09 -8.00
C ARG A 79 35.50 1.46 -7.87
N ALA A 80 35.80 2.54 -7.15
CA ALA A 80 37.16 3.01 -6.96
C ALA A 80 37.86 2.23 -5.85
N ASP A 81 39.17 2.17 -5.90
CA ASP A 81 39.98 1.63 -4.81
C ASP A 81 39.71 2.46 -3.54
N GLY A 82 39.42 1.79 -2.44
CA GLY A 82 39.07 2.44 -1.18
C GLY A 82 37.59 2.78 -1.00
N GLY A 83 36.75 2.73 -2.06
CA GLY A 83 35.32 3.05 -1.94
C GLY A 83 34.60 2.11 -0.98
N ARG A 84 35.02 0.85 -0.93
CA ARG A 84 34.44 -0.10 0.04
C ARG A 84 34.80 0.28 1.47
N ASP A 85 36.06 0.71 1.72
CA ASP A 85 36.49 1.12 3.05
C ASP A 85 35.73 2.36 3.54
N GLU A 86 35.44 3.30 2.61
CA GLU A 86 34.60 4.46 2.95
C GLU A 86 33.20 4.04 3.34
N LEU A 87 32.60 3.06 2.62
CA LEU A 87 31.30 2.52 2.98
C LEU A 87 31.34 1.80 4.34
N ASP A 88 32.37 0.97 4.58
CA ASP A 88 32.53 0.26 5.85
C ASP A 88 32.62 1.23 7.04
N ALA A 89 33.27 2.36 6.85
CA ALA A 89 33.34 3.41 7.88
C ALA A 89 31.94 3.97 8.21
N LEU A 90 31.07 4.09 7.20
CA LEU A 90 29.67 4.52 7.42
C LEU A 90 28.84 3.41 8.09
N LEU A 91 29.07 2.16 7.72
CA LEU A 91 28.35 1.01 8.26
C LEU A 91 28.74 0.69 9.72
N ALA A 92 29.96 1.04 10.14
CA ALA A 92 30.45 0.73 11.49
C ALA A 92 29.53 1.27 12.59
N ASP A 93 28.91 2.42 12.37
CA ASP A 93 28.00 3.06 13.33
C ASP A 93 26.53 2.99 12.91
N ALA A 94 26.22 2.29 11.81
CA ALA A 94 24.86 2.24 11.28
C ALA A 94 24.01 1.19 12.00
N ASP A 95 22.73 1.51 12.18
CA ASP A 95 21.72 0.57 12.65
C ASP A 95 21.09 -0.19 11.48
N VAL A 96 20.92 0.49 10.35
CA VAL A 96 20.19 -0.02 9.18
C VAL A 96 20.93 0.32 7.89
N LEU A 97 20.99 -0.66 6.99
CA LEU A 97 21.42 -0.46 5.60
C LEU A 97 20.25 -0.78 4.68
N VAL A 98 19.94 0.11 3.73
CA VAL A 98 18.91 -0.15 2.71
C VAL A 98 19.56 -0.19 1.33
N THR A 99 19.27 -1.24 0.55
CA THR A 99 19.79 -1.38 -0.82
C THR A 99 18.64 -1.77 -1.78
N THR A 100 18.81 -1.37 -3.06
CA THR A 100 17.96 -1.85 -4.14
C THR A 100 18.80 -2.51 -5.23
N TYR A 101 19.98 -3.01 -4.87
CA TYR A 101 20.88 -3.70 -5.80
C TYR A 101 20.42 -5.14 -6.06
N ARG A 102 20.73 -5.63 -7.26
CA ARG A 102 20.51 -7.05 -7.60
C ARG A 102 21.49 -7.94 -6.81
N PRO A 103 21.13 -9.21 -6.59
CA PRO A 103 22.00 -10.12 -5.81
C PRO A 103 23.44 -10.19 -6.33
N ALA A 104 23.65 -10.19 -7.65
CA ALA A 104 25.00 -10.20 -8.22
C ALA A 104 25.81 -8.96 -7.85
N THR A 105 25.17 -7.79 -7.78
CA THR A 105 25.83 -6.54 -7.36
C THR A 105 26.17 -6.59 -5.87
N LEU A 106 25.24 -7.09 -5.04
CA LEU A 106 25.52 -7.25 -3.60
C LEU A 106 26.70 -8.18 -3.37
N ALA A 107 26.77 -9.29 -4.12
CA ALA A 107 27.89 -10.22 -4.02
C ALA A 107 29.23 -9.57 -4.44
N ALA A 108 29.21 -8.83 -5.55
CA ALA A 108 30.40 -8.14 -6.05
C ALA A 108 30.90 -7.07 -5.06
N LEU A 109 30.00 -6.43 -4.32
CA LEU A 109 30.32 -5.41 -3.33
C LEU A 109 30.55 -6.01 -1.93
N ARG A 110 30.44 -7.34 -1.75
CA ARG A 110 30.54 -8.01 -0.46
C ARG A 110 29.50 -7.46 0.54
N LEU A 111 28.26 -7.28 0.07
CA LEU A 111 27.13 -6.80 0.86
C LEU A 111 26.01 -7.85 0.95
N THR A 112 26.35 -9.12 0.79
CA THR A 112 25.38 -10.21 0.99
C THR A 112 25.03 -10.33 2.48
N ALA A 113 23.93 -11.03 2.78
CA ALA A 113 23.54 -11.27 4.17
C ALA A 113 24.68 -11.90 4.99
N ALA A 114 25.44 -12.82 4.39
CA ALA A 114 26.55 -13.49 5.05
C ALA A 114 27.73 -12.54 5.33
N ASP A 115 28.09 -11.70 4.33
CA ASP A 115 29.16 -10.72 4.49
C ASP A 115 28.81 -9.74 5.62
N LEU A 116 27.59 -9.18 5.57
CA LEU A 116 27.16 -8.19 6.56
C LEU A 116 27.04 -8.79 7.98
N ALA A 117 26.58 -10.04 8.09
CA ALA A 117 26.52 -10.72 9.39
C ALA A 117 27.91 -10.94 9.99
N ALA A 118 28.92 -11.18 9.13
CA ALA A 118 30.30 -11.37 9.57
C ALA A 118 30.94 -10.05 9.98
N ASP A 119 30.80 -9.01 9.13
CA ASP A 119 31.52 -7.74 9.30
C ASP A 119 30.78 -6.77 10.25
N HIS A 120 29.44 -6.81 10.26
CA HIS A 120 28.57 -5.89 11.01
C HIS A 120 27.41 -6.66 11.69
N PRO A 121 27.70 -7.50 12.69
CA PRO A 121 26.72 -8.46 13.26
C PRO A 121 25.47 -7.84 13.89
N ARG A 122 25.48 -6.54 14.20
CA ARG A 122 24.30 -5.85 14.74
C ARG A 122 23.49 -5.11 13.67
N LEU A 123 24.00 -5.04 12.43
CA LEU A 123 23.36 -4.26 11.36
C LEU A 123 22.09 -4.96 10.85
N VAL A 124 20.99 -4.22 10.78
CA VAL A 124 19.80 -4.65 10.06
C VAL A 124 19.96 -4.21 8.60
N SER A 125 19.97 -5.14 7.66
CA SER A 125 20.10 -4.79 6.25
C SER A 125 18.78 -5.10 5.51
N ALA A 126 18.28 -4.16 4.71
CA ALA A 126 17.09 -4.36 3.90
C ALA A 126 17.47 -4.39 2.42
N SER A 127 17.12 -5.47 1.74
CA SER A 127 17.33 -5.64 0.30
C SER A 127 15.97 -5.64 -0.39
N ILE A 128 15.75 -4.69 -1.31
CA ILE A 128 14.48 -4.55 -2.04
C ILE A 128 14.74 -4.87 -3.52
N THR A 129 14.11 -5.93 -4.03
CA THR A 129 14.30 -6.39 -5.40
C THR A 129 12.97 -6.45 -6.15
N GLY A 130 13.00 -6.79 -7.44
CA GLY A 130 11.78 -6.89 -8.24
C GLY A 130 10.89 -8.06 -7.83
N PHE A 131 11.48 -9.24 -7.72
CA PHE A 131 10.72 -10.48 -7.56
C PHE A 131 11.21 -11.36 -6.41
N GLY A 132 12.08 -10.84 -5.56
CA GLY A 132 12.62 -11.60 -4.44
C GLY A 132 13.88 -12.41 -4.81
N PRO A 133 14.49 -13.06 -3.82
CA PRO A 133 15.74 -13.80 -4.05
C PRO A 133 15.53 -15.20 -4.63
N GLY A 134 14.31 -15.69 -4.69
CA GLY A 134 13.99 -17.05 -5.18
C GLY A 134 12.94 -17.04 -6.28
N GLY A 135 12.51 -18.24 -6.63
CA GLY A 135 11.40 -18.44 -7.56
C GLY A 135 11.76 -18.25 -9.04
N PRO A 136 10.75 -18.37 -9.90
CA PRO A 136 10.98 -18.41 -11.34
C PRO A 136 11.36 -17.05 -11.96
N TRP A 137 11.08 -15.95 -11.27
CA TRP A 137 11.26 -14.59 -11.80
C TRP A 137 12.39 -13.80 -11.14
N ARG A 138 13.20 -14.45 -10.29
CA ARG A 138 14.25 -13.76 -9.49
C ARG A 138 15.26 -12.96 -10.30
N ASP A 139 15.48 -13.36 -11.54
CA ASP A 139 16.48 -12.71 -12.42
C ASP A 139 15.90 -11.61 -13.30
N LEU A 140 14.57 -11.41 -13.28
CA LEU A 140 13.94 -10.31 -14.01
C LEU A 140 14.29 -8.95 -13.38
N PRO A 141 14.48 -7.91 -14.19
CA PRO A 141 14.71 -6.57 -13.64
C PRO A 141 13.52 -6.06 -12.83
N GLY A 142 13.82 -5.32 -11.76
CA GLY A 142 12.79 -4.78 -10.86
C GLY A 142 12.23 -3.42 -11.32
N TYR A 143 11.82 -3.30 -12.58
CA TYR A 143 11.14 -2.11 -13.07
C TYR A 143 9.65 -2.19 -12.69
N GLU A 144 9.10 -1.08 -12.21
CA GLU A 144 7.68 -0.99 -11.78
C GLU A 144 6.72 -1.61 -12.81
N GLY A 145 6.75 -1.10 -14.04
CA GLY A 145 5.83 -1.56 -15.09
C GLY A 145 6.01 -3.03 -15.43
N LEU A 146 7.26 -3.54 -15.33
CA LEU A 146 7.55 -4.95 -15.64
C LEU A 146 6.91 -5.88 -14.60
N VAL A 147 6.98 -5.49 -13.31
CA VAL A 147 6.33 -6.26 -12.23
C VAL A 147 4.81 -6.22 -12.37
N LEU A 148 4.24 -5.02 -12.61
CA LEU A 148 2.79 -4.87 -12.77
C LEU A 148 2.26 -5.66 -13.98
N ALA A 149 3.02 -5.66 -15.09
CA ALA A 149 2.68 -6.42 -16.30
C ALA A 149 2.71 -7.94 -16.03
N LYS A 150 3.79 -8.41 -15.41
CA LYS A 150 3.98 -9.84 -15.12
C LYS A 150 2.91 -10.38 -14.16
N LEU A 151 2.41 -9.52 -13.26
CA LEU A 151 1.41 -9.90 -12.25
C LEU A 151 -0.03 -9.56 -12.66
N GLY A 152 -0.26 -9.20 -13.93
CA GLY A 152 -1.61 -9.04 -14.47
C GLY A 152 -2.33 -7.76 -14.07
N VAL A 153 -1.64 -6.80 -13.43
CA VAL A 153 -2.29 -5.53 -13.03
C VAL A 153 -2.76 -4.75 -14.26
N PHE A 154 -1.99 -4.77 -15.35
CA PHE A 154 -2.35 -4.10 -16.60
C PHE A 154 -3.62 -4.70 -17.23
N HIS A 155 -3.84 -6.00 -17.04
CA HIS A 155 -5.07 -6.65 -17.53
C HIS A 155 -6.27 -6.27 -16.65
N VAL A 156 -6.09 -6.30 -15.33
CA VAL A 156 -7.18 -5.94 -14.39
C VAL A 156 -7.66 -4.50 -14.62
N LYS A 157 -6.75 -3.62 -14.96
CA LYS A 157 -7.05 -2.20 -15.20
C LYS A 157 -7.39 -1.87 -16.67
N GLU A 158 -7.62 -2.86 -17.54
CA GLU A 158 -7.81 -2.62 -18.99
C GLU A 158 -8.89 -1.58 -19.33
N ALA A 159 -9.93 -1.47 -18.50
CA ALA A 159 -11.05 -0.56 -18.77
C ALA A 159 -10.73 0.93 -18.47
N ILE A 160 -9.51 1.28 -18.03
CA ILE A 160 -9.14 2.71 -17.91
C ILE A 160 -8.92 3.38 -19.27
N THR A 161 -8.86 2.59 -20.34
CA THR A 161 -8.75 3.09 -21.72
C THR A 161 -9.88 2.54 -22.57
N ALA A 162 -10.13 3.17 -23.72
CA ALA A 162 -11.15 2.71 -24.66
C ALA A 162 -10.64 1.62 -25.63
N ARG A 163 -9.32 1.45 -25.74
CA ARG A 163 -8.78 0.40 -26.62
C ARG A 163 -8.87 -0.96 -25.92
N ARG A 164 -8.77 -2.01 -26.71
CA ARG A 164 -8.74 -3.38 -26.17
C ARG A 164 -7.36 -3.77 -25.69
N GLY A 165 -7.32 -4.65 -24.72
CA GLY A 165 -6.11 -5.22 -24.18
C GLY A 165 -5.58 -4.50 -22.94
N PRO A 166 -4.46 -4.95 -22.39
CA PRO A 166 -3.96 -4.44 -21.11
C PRO A 166 -3.62 -2.96 -21.18
N ALA A 167 -3.86 -2.24 -20.10
CA ALA A 167 -3.61 -0.80 -20.00
C ALA A 167 -2.44 -0.54 -19.03
N TYR A 168 -1.51 0.30 -19.41
CA TYR A 168 -0.40 0.71 -18.57
C TYR A 168 -0.93 1.46 -17.34
N VAL A 169 -0.41 1.11 -16.17
CA VAL A 169 -0.78 1.70 -14.87
C VAL A 169 0.35 2.60 -14.41
N SER A 170 0.05 3.86 -14.15
CA SER A 170 1.04 4.91 -13.82
C SER A 170 1.34 5.00 -12.32
N VAL A 171 0.37 4.66 -11.47
CA VAL A 171 0.58 4.71 -10.02
C VAL A 171 1.63 3.65 -9.64
N PRO A 172 2.67 4.02 -8.87
CA PRO A 172 3.76 3.07 -8.55
C PRO A 172 3.38 2.13 -7.40
N PHE A 173 2.37 1.31 -7.62
CA PHE A 173 1.82 0.39 -6.62
C PHE A 173 2.87 -0.59 -6.10
N ALA A 174 3.66 -1.18 -7.01
CA ALA A 174 4.66 -2.18 -6.60
C ALA A 174 5.76 -1.54 -5.75
N SER A 175 6.22 -0.34 -6.14
CA SER A 175 7.22 0.41 -5.36
C SER A 175 6.69 0.81 -3.99
N TRP A 176 5.44 1.28 -3.91
CA TRP A 176 4.80 1.62 -2.63
C TRP A 176 4.72 0.39 -1.73
N GLY A 177 4.20 -0.71 -2.27
CA GLY A 177 4.07 -1.96 -1.52
C GLY A 177 5.41 -2.46 -0.99
N ALA A 178 6.42 -2.52 -1.86
CA ALA A 178 7.75 -2.99 -1.47
C ALA A 178 8.41 -2.07 -0.44
N ALA A 179 8.21 -0.75 -0.56
CA ALA A 179 8.77 0.21 0.38
C ALA A 179 8.23 -0.04 1.80
N HIS A 180 6.91 -0.14 1.92
CA HIS A 180 6.28 -0.34 3.23
C HIS A 180 6.56 -1.72 3.81
N THR A 181 6.57 -2.78 2.98
CA THR A 181 6.96 -4.11 3.48
C THR A 181 8.43 -4.12 3.93
N ALA A 182 9.32 -3.37 3.27
CA ALA A 182 10.71 -3.20 3.75
C ALA A 182 10.73 -2.46 5.09
N VAL A 183 9.94 -1.38 5.25
CA VAL A 183 9.81 -0.65 6.52
C VAL A 183 9.33 -1.60 7.64
N HIS A 184 8.30 -2.43 7.34
CA HIS A 184 7.80 -3.41 8.32
C HIS A 184 8.92 -4.34 8.77
N GLY A 185 9.67 -4.87 7.81
CA GLY A 185 10.79 -5.76 8.12
C GLY A 185 11.89 -5.08 8.91
N ILE A 186 12.28 -3.85 8.53
CA ILE A 186 13.31 -3.08 9.24
C ILE A 186 12.90 -2.85 10.69
N LEU A 187 11.69 -2.32 10.91
CA LEU A 187 11.23 -1.99 12.26
C LEU A 187 11.05 -3.26 13.11
N ALA A 188 10.54 -4.34 12.52
CA ALA A 188 10.40 -5.63 13.20
C ALA A 188 11.78 -6.23 13.55
N ALA A 189 12.75 -6.16 12.63
CA ALA A 189 14.12 -6.64 12.88
C ALA A 189 14.82 -5.83 13.96
N LEU A 190 14.54 -4.52 14.05
CA LEU A 190 15.08 -3.67 15.12
C LEU A 190 14.52 -4.10 16.49
N LEU A 191 13.22 -4.41 16.56
CA LEU A 191 12.59 -4.91 17.79
C LEU A 191 13.19 -6.26 18.21
N GLU A 192 13.41 -7.17 17.24
CA GLU A 192 14.04 -8.47 17.51
C GLU A 192 15.49 -8.30 17.95
N ARG A 193 16.22 -7.37 17.31
CA ARG A 193 17.62 -7.08 17.66
C ARG A 193 17.76 -6.63 19.11
N ASP A 194 16.78 -5.89 19.64
CA ASP A 194 16.82 -5.44 21.04
C ASP A 194 16.80 -6.62 22.01
N ALA A 195 16.21 -7.76 21.61
CA ALA A 195 16.19 -8.98 22.42
C ALA A 195 17.41 -9.87 22.16
N SER A 196 17.80 -10.04 20.90
CA SER A 196 18.87 -10.99 20.52
C SER A 196 20.28 -10.38 20.53
N GLY A 197 20.38 -9.07 20.39
CA GLY A 197 21.65 -8.38 20.20
C GLY A 197 22.19 -8.43 18.76
N LEU A 198 21.50 -9.12 17.84
CA LEU A 198 21.98 -9.41 16.48
C LEU A 198 21.08 -8.78 15.42
N GLY A 199 21.71 -8.21 14.40
CA GLY A 199 21.02 -7.75 13.20
C GLY A 199 20.64 -8.93 12.30
N GLN A 200 19.99 -8.62 11.18
CA GLN A 200 19.63 -9.63 10.19
C GLN A 200 19.26 -8.96 8.86
N GLN A 201 19.24 -9.75 7.80
CA GLN A 201 18.74 -9.26 6.52
C GLN A 201 17.23 -9.38 6.45
N VAL A 202 16.63 -8.31 5.94
CA VAL A 202 15.22 -8.19 5.56
C VAL A 202 15.16 -8.23 4.04
N ALA A 203 14.35 -9.12 3.48
CA ALA A 203 14.11 -9.15 2.04
C ALA A 203 12.67 -8.72 1.76
N ALA A 204 12.53 -7.69 0.94
CA ALA A 204 11.25 -7.20 0.42
C ALA A 204 11.35 -7.18 -1.11
N ASP A 205 10.21 -7.29 -1.77
CA ASP A 205 10.20 -7.22 -3.24
C ASP A 205 8.90 -6.62 -3.77
N LEU A 206 9.00 -6.14 -5.01
CA LEU A 206 7.88 -5.46 -5.67
C LEU A 206 6.71 -6.43 -5.90
N ALA A 207 7.00 -7.70 -6.21
CA ALA A 207 5.95 -8.70 -6.46
C ALA A 207 5.11 -8.95 -5.20
N ARG A 208 5.78 -9.16 -4.04
CA ARG A 208 5.06 -9.29 -2.76
C ARG A 208 4.37 -7.99 -2.36
N GLY A 209 4.97 -6.85 -2.72
CA GLY A 209 4.36 -5.54 -2.53
C GLY A 209 3.01 -5.43 -3.23
N VAL A 210 2.92 -5.88 -4.49
CA VAL A 210 1.64 -5.92 -5.22
C VAL A 210 0.66 -6.87 -4.53
N GLY A 211 1.16 -8.05 -4.09
CA GLY A 211 0.32 -9.03 -3.37
C GLY A 211 -0.25 -8.47 -2.08
N ALA A 212 0.55 -7.69 -1.35
CA ALA A 212 0.10 -7.05 -0.11
C ALA A 212 -0.98 -5.99 -0.37
N LEU A 213 -0.93 -5.33 -1.53
CA LEU A 213 -1.94 -4.33 -1.90
C LEU A 213 -3.27 -4.94 -2.34
N ASP A 214 -3.30 -6.24 -2.69
CA ASP A 214 -4.54 -6.92 -3.06
C ASP A 214 -5.53 -6.89 -1.89
N THR A 215 -6.76 -6.48 -2.17
CA THR A 215 -7.79 -6.35 -1.13
C THR A 215 -8.38 -7.71 -0.74
N TRP A 216 -9.23 -8.29 -1.59
CA TRP A 216 -9.91 -9.54 -1.25
C TRP A 216 -9.95 -10.56 -2.40
N ASN A 217 -9.37 -10.21 -3.54
CA ASN A 217 -9.53 -11.04 -4.75
C ASN A 217 -8.98 -12.44 -4.60
N PHE A 218 -7.86 -12.58 -3.86
CA PHE A 218 -7.25 -13.88 -3.69
C PHE A 218 -8.29 -14.91 -3.26
N TYR A 219 -9.07 -14.59 -2.24
CA TYR A 219 -10.05 -15.54 -1.69
C TYR A 219 -11.29 -15.70 -2.56
N THR A 220 -11.75 -14.63 -3.21
CA THR A 220 -12.87 -14.75 -4.15
C THR A 220 -12.47 -15.59 -5.36
N GLU A 221 -11.22 -15.49 -5.81
CA GLU A 221 -10.73 -16.33 -6.91
C GLU A 221 -10.53 -17.78 -6.49
N ILE A 222 -10.02 -18.03 -5.26
CA ILE A 222 -9.87 -19.40 -4.76
C ILE A 222 -11.24 -20.10 -4.66
N VAL A 223 -12.29 -19.38 -4.25
CA VAL A 223 -13.65 -19.89 -4.21
C VAL A 223 -14.12 -20.25 -5.63
N GLY A 224 -13.92 -19.35 -6.59
CA GLY A 224 -14.29 -19.57 -7.98
C GLY A 224 -13.54 -20.74 -8.63
N ILE A 225 -12.27 -20.95 -8.24
CA ILE A 225 -11.46 -22.08 -8.74
C ILE A 225 -11.92 -23.40 -8.11
N ARG A 226 -12.15 -23.41 -6.79
CA ARG A 226 -12.50 -24.65 -6.06
C ARG A 226 -13.96 -25.06 -6.25
N TRP A 227 -14.86 -24.09 -6.37
CA TRP A 227 -16.32 -24.33 -6.45
C TRP A 227 -16.95 -23.54 -7.60
N PRO A 228 -16.55 -23.82 -8.85
CA PRO A 228 -16.99 -23.00 -10.00
C PRO A 228 -18.52 -23.01 -10.24
N ASP A 229 -19.20 -24.06 -9.80
CA ASP A 229 -20.67 -24.14 -9.95
C ASP A 229 -21.42 -23.35 -8.86
N ALA A 230 -20.74 -23.02 -7.77
CA ALA A 230 -21.36 -22.34 -6.62
C ALA A 230 -21.12 -20.82 -6.63
N PHE A 231 -20.09 -20.36 -7.34
CA PHE A 231 -19.72 -18.96 -7.27
C PHE A 231 -19.11 -18.50 -8.59
N THR A 232 -19.67 -17.43 -9.12
CA THR A 232 -19.13 -16.76 -10.32
C THR A 232 -18.82 -15.31 -9.99
N VAL A 233 -17.58 -14.90 -10.27
CA VAL A 233 -17.20 -13.48 -10.13
C VAL A 233 -17.85 -12.69 -11.29
N VAL A 234 -18.71 -11.74 -10.96
CA VAL A 234 -19.38 -10.90 -11.96
C VAL A 234 -18.56 -9.61 -12.13
N LYS A 235 -18.06 -9.37 -13.34
CA LYS A 235 -17.37 -8.13 -13.67
C LYS A 235 -18.35 -6.96 -13.58
N ALA A 236 -17.84 -5.77 -13.26
CA ALA A 236 -18.66 -4.55 -13.22
C ALA A 236 -19.24 -4.22 -14.60
N PHE A 237 -18.41 -4.36 -15.63
CA PHE A 237 -18.77 -4.05 -17.02
C PHE A 237 -18.27 -5.17 -17.94
N ASN A 238 -18.98 -5.37 -19.05
CA ASN A 238 -18.49 -6.25 -20.12
C ASN A 238 -17.57 -5.48 -21.07
N ALA A 239 -17.04 -6.16 -22.09
CA ALA A 239 -16.11 -5.58 -23.06
C ALA A 239 -16.73 -4.44 -23.90
N ALA A 240 -18.07 -4.32 -23.92
CA ALA A 240 -18.76 -3.22 -24.60
C ALA A 240 -19.01 -2.02 -23.66
N GLY A 241 -18.59 -2.12 -22.40
CA GLY A 241 -18.81 -1.07 -21.40
C GLY A 241 -20.24 -1.06 -20.83
N GLU A 242 -20.97 -2.19 -20.95
CA GLU A 242 -22.31 -2.31 -20.42
C GLU A 242 -22.29 -2.89 -19.00
N VAL A 243 -23.14 -2.37 -18.13
CA VAL A 243 -23.21 -2.77 -16.72
C VAL A 243 -23.57 -4.26 -16.58
N GLN A 244 -22.77 -4.98 -15.82
CA GLN A 244 -23.01 -6.38 -15.49
C GLN A 244 -23.21 -6.59 -13.99
N GLY A 245 -22.38 -5.97 -13.17
CA GLY A 245 -22.35 -6.19 -11.73
C GLY A 245 -23.18 -5.19 -10.93
N PRO A 246 -23.79 -5.62 -9.83
CA PRO A 246 -24.63 -4.74 -9.00
C PRO A 246 -23.86 -3.63 -8.29
N LEU A 247 -22.54 -3.78 -8.11
CA LEU A 247 -21.73 -2.78 -7.42
C LEU A 247 -21.57 -1.47 -8.21
N VAL A 248 -21.88 -1.47 -9.51
CA VAL A 248 -21.80 -0.25 -10.33
C VAL A 248 -22.75 0.86 -9.79
N TYR A 249 -23.89 0.50 -9.22
CA TYR A 249 -24.85 1.49 -8.73
C TYR A 249 -24.41 2.14 -7.40
N PRO A 250 -24.06 1.37 -6.36
CA PRO A 250 -23.55 2.01 -5.14
C PRO A 250 -22.16 2.66 -5.30
N LEU A 251 -21.37 2.22 -6.28
CA LEU A 251 -20.07 2.84 -6.60
C LEU A 251 -20.19 3.72 -7.85
N LEU A 252 -21.32 4.39 -8.03
CA LEU A 252 -21.61 5.20 -9.22
C LEU A 252 -20.50 6.22 -9.49
N THR A 253 -20.13 6.34 -10.77
CA THR A 253 -19.31 7.43 -11.27
C THR A 253 -20.14 8.21 -12.29
N ALA A 254 -20.20 9.52 -12.14
CA ALA A 254 -21.02 10.34 -13.02
C ALA A 254 -20.53 11.80 -13.04
N PRO A 255 -20.66 12.51 -14.15
CA PRO A 255 -20.33 13.94 -14.20
C PRO A 255 -21.49 14.79 -13.70
N THR A 256 -21.14 15.84 -12.97
CA THR A 256 -22.09 16.88 -12.57
C THR A 256 -22.50 17.72 -13.78
N LYS A 257 -23.46 18.64 -13.55
CA LYS A 257 -23.94 19.58 -14.58
C LYS A 257 -22.81 20.44 -15.16
N ASP A 258 -21.83 20.80 -14.34
CA ASP A 258 -20.67 21.60 -14.74
C ASP A 258 -19.44 20.77 -15.12
N GLY A 259 -19.62 19.46 -15.27
CA GLY A 259 -18.62 18.55 -15.83
C GLY A 259 -17.62 17.95 -14.89
N THR A 260 -17.73 18.20 -13.58
CA THR A 260 -16.86 17.57 -12.59
C THR A 260 -17.29 16.12 -12.38
N TRP A 261 -16.35 15.19 -12.47
CA TRP A 261 -16.66 13.78 -12.21
C TRP A 261 -16.75 13.54 -10.70
N LEU A 262 -17.78 12.81 -10.27
CA LEU A 262 -17.96 12.37 -8.88
C LEU A 262 -17.84 10.84 -8.79
N GLN A 263 -17.21 10.39 -7.74
CA GLN A 263 -17.20 8.98 -7.33
C GLN A 263 -18.08 8.85 -6.08
N PHE A 264 -19.20 8.18 -6.22
CA PHE A 264 -20.03 7.79 -5.06
C PHE A 264 -19.50 6.48 -4.47
N ALA A 265 -19.70 6.29 -3.17
CA ALA A 265 -19.27 5.08 -2.47
C ALA A 265 -20.33 4.70 -1.42
N GLN A 266 -21.46 4.18 -1.90
CA GLN A 266 -22.67 3.91 -1.13
C GLN A 266 -22.86 2.40 -0.93
N VAL A 267 -21.77 1.71 -0.51
CA VAL A 267 -21.75 0.23 -0.47
C VAL A 267 -22.65 -0.38 0.61
N GLU A 268 -22.95 0.36 1.67
CA GLU A 268 -23.91 -0.13 2.68
C GLU A 268 -25.34 0.12 2.21
N PRO A 269 -26.28 -0.81 2.45
CA PRO A 269 -27.68 -0.63 2.02
C PRO A 269 -28.30 0.70 2.43
N ARG A 270 -28.06 1.14 3.66
CA ARG A 270 -28.58 2.42 4.17
C ARG A 270 -28.08 3.60 3.33
N LEU A 271 -26.79 3.60 2.99
CA LEU A 271 -26.19 4.66 2.18
C LEU A 271 -26.73 4.64 0.75
N PHE A 272 -26.90 3.44 0.18
CA PHE A 272 -27.46 3.30 -1.17
C PHE A 272 -28.90 3.83 -1.23
N VAL A 273 -29.73 3.50 -0.24
CA VAL A 273 -31.11 4.03 -0.15
C VAL A 273 -31.08 5.57 -0.04
N ALA A 274 -30.14 6.13 0.76
CA ALA A 274 -30.01 7.59 0.88
C ALA A 274 -29.69 8.23 -0.48
N LEU A 275 -28.77 7.65 -1.24
CA LEU A 275 -28.43 8.15 -2.58
C LEU A 275 -29.65 8.09 -3.51
N MET A 276 -30.38 6.97 -3.54
CA MET A 276 -31.53 6.81 -4.44
C MET A 276 -32.63 7.83 -4.12
N ARG A 277 -32.82 8.15 -2.84
CA ARG A 277 -33.74 9.22 -2.42
C ARG A 277 -33.29 10.58 -2.91
N GLU A 278 -31.97 10.86 -2.75
CA GLU A 278 -31.39 12.14 -3.17
C GLU A 278 -31.49 12.35 -4.68
N LEU A 279 -31.36 11.25 -5.46
CA LEU A 279 -31.53 11.28 -6.92
C LEU A 279 -33.00 11.36 -7.36
N GLY A 280 -33.97 11.27 -6.43
CA GLY A 280 -35.39 11.22 -6.75
C GLY A 280 -35.80 9.91 -7.39
N LEU A 281 -35.11 8.82 -7.01
CA LEU A 281 -35.35 7.46 -7.56
C LEU A 281 -35.77 6.47 -6.47
N ALA A 282 -36.38 6.95 -5.39
CA ALA A 282 -36.76 6.08 -4.26
C ALA A 282 -37.79 5.02 -4.66
N GLU A 283 -38.63 5.29 -5.66
CA GLU A 283 -39.65 4.37 -6.17
C GLU A 283 -39.06 3.07 -6.74
N VAL A 284 -37.76 3.09 -7.09
CA VAL A 284 -37.07 1.89 -7.59
C VAL A 284 -37.15 0.72 -6.58
N PHE A 285 -37.30 1.03 -5.30
CA PHE A 285 -37.39 -0.02 -4.26
C PHE A 285 -38.79 -0.60 -4.10
N THR A 286 -39.81 0.02 -4.70
CA THR A 286 -41.23 -0.42 -4.53
C THR A 286 -41.92 -0.77 -5.85
N ASP A 287 -41.43 -0.30 -6.99
CA ASP A 287 -41.99 -0.57 -8.30
C ASP A 287 -41.55 -1.96 -8.79
N PRO A 288 -42.52 -2.87 -9.08
CA PRO A 288 -42.22 -4.22 -9.54
C PRO A 288 -41.28 -4.29 -10.77
N LYS A 289 -41.24 -3.23 -11.59
CA LYS A 289 -40.31 -3.15 -12.72
C LYS A 289 -38.85 -3.38 -12.28
N TRP A 290 -38.49 -2.85 -11.11
CA TRP A 290 -37.12 -2.86 -10.62
C TRP A 290 -36.86 -3.96 -9.60
N ALA A 291 -37.70 -4.99 -9.57
CA ALA A 291 -37.53 -6.10 -8.62
C ALA A 291 -36.13 -6.70 -8.72
N GLY A 292 -35.44 -6.80 -7.60
CA GLY A 292 -34.09 -7.35 -7.51
C GLY A 292 -32.98 -6.30 -7.41
N VAL A 293 -33.30 -4.99 -7.47
CA VAL A 293 -32.28 -3.93 -7.37
C VAL A 293 -31.45 -4.10 -6.10
N PRO A 294 -30.11 -3.98 -6.18
CA PRO A 294 -29.30 -3.58 -7.34
C PRO A 294 -28.90 -4.73 -8.31
N ALA A 295 -29.29 -5.97 -8.04
CA ALA A 295 -28.96 -7.14 -8.89
C ALA A 295 -30.07 -7.36 -9.94
N LEU A 296 -30.17 -6.43 -10.88
CA LEU A 296 -31.23 -6.45 -11.90
C LEU A 296 -31.06 -7.60 -12.91
N PRO A 297 -32.16 -8.29 -13.30
CA PRO A 297 -32.04 -9.51 -14.09
C PRO A 297 -31.69 -9.31 -15.56
N THR A 298 -32.11 -8.21 -16.20
CA THR A 298 -31.87 -8.05 -17.64
C THR A 298 -30.93 -6.91 -17.96
N GLN A 299 -30.28 -7.00 -19.13
CA GLN A 299 -29.35 -5.97 -19.58
C GLN A 299 -30.05 -4.62 -19.78
N GLU A 300 -31.28 -4.65 -20.27
CA GLU A 300 -32.07 -3.44 -20.50
C GLU A 300 -32.32 -2.69 -19.19
N LEU A 301 -32.74 -3.38 -18.16
CA LEU A 301 -32.97 -2.79 -16.83
C LEU A 301 -31.70 -2.26 -16.21
N ARG A 302 -30.61 -3.04 -16.33
CA ARG A 302 -29.29 -2.61 -15.81
C ARG A 302 -28.86 -1.29 -16.48
N THR A 303 -28.95 -1.24 -17.80
CA THR A 303 -28.56 -0.05 -18.56
C THR A 303 -29.46 1.14 -18.22
N GLU A 304 -30.77 0.92 -18.19
CA GLU A 304 -31.74 1.97 -17.91
C GLU A 304 -31.52 2.61 -16.54
N LEU A 305 -31.36 1.80 -15.48
CA LEU A 305 -31.14 2.34 -14.14
C LEU A 305 -29.83 3.16 -14.08
N TRP A 306 -28.76 2.62 -14.67
CA TRP A 306 -27.47 3.31 -14.69
C TRP A 306 -27.55 4.67 -15.41
N GLU A 307 -28.23 4.70 -16.57
CA GLU A 307 -28.40 5.94 -17.33
C GLU A 307 -29.25 6.97 -16.57
N LEU A 308 -30.33 6.51 -15.91
CA LEU A 308 -31.14 7.37 -15.04
C LEU A 308 -30.30 7.98 -13.92
N MET A 309 -29.48 7.18 -13.24
CA MET A 309 -28.65 7.68 -12.16
C MET A 309 -27.64 8.71 -12.66
N ILE A 310 -26.94 8.44 -13.78
CA ILE A 310 -26.01 9.39 -14.40
C ILE A 310 -26.72 10.71 -14.76
N GLU A 311 -27.92 10.60 -15.35
CA GLU A 311 -28.71 11.78 -15.71
C GLU A 311 -29.05 12.62 -14.47
N ARG A 312 -29.50 11.97 -13.39
CA ARG A 312 -29.89 12.68 -12.16
C ARG A 312 -28.69 13.39 -11.50
N VAL A 313 -27.53 12.74 -11.48
CA VAL A 313 -26.31 13.40 -10.97
C VAL A 313 -26.00 14.64 -11.79
N GLY A 314 -26.13 14.55 -13.13
CA GLY A 314 -25.85 15.66 -14.05
C GLY A 314 -26.85 16.80 -14.01
N GLN A 315 -27.90 16.74 -13.18
CA GLN A 315 -28.85 17.86 -13.02
C GLN A 315 -28.34 18.93 -12.06
N ARG A 316 -27.30 18.61 -11.23
CA ARG A 316 -26.73 19.54 -10.25
C ARG A 316 -25.27 19.83 -10.56
N THR A 317 -24.83 21.05 -10.23
CA THR A 317 -23.42 21.46 -10.26
C THR A 317 -22.67 20.83 -9.08
N LEU A 318 -21.33 20.88 -9.11
CA LEU A 318 -20.52 20.44 -7.97
C LEU A 318 -20.89 21.21 -6.69
N ALA A 319 -21.05 22.54 -6.79
CA ALA A 319 -21.41 23.36 -5.62
C ALA A 319 -22.74 22.90 -5.00
N GLU A 320 -23.76 22.60 -5.84
CA GLU A 320 -25.05 22.10 -5.33
C GLU A 320 -24.89 20.71 -4.71
N TRP A 321 -24.01 19.86 -5.23
CA TRP A 321 -23.70 18.57 -4.62
C TRP A 321 -22.97 18.72 -3.27
N GLU A 322 -22.04 19.69 -3.17
CA GLU A 322 -21.35 19.95 -1.92
C GLU A 322 -22.33 20.38 -0.81
N GLU A 323 -23.39 21.11 -1.15
CA GLU A 323 -24.48 21.42 -0.19
C GLU A 323 -25.20 20.16 0.27
N VAL A 324 -25.45 19.21 -0.65
CA VAL A 324 -26.05 17.91 -0.32
C VAL A 324 -25.11 17.13 0.63
N PHE A 325 -23.83 17.06 0.31
CA PHE A 325 -22.86 16.32 1.13
C PHE A 325 -22.72 16.91 2.54
N ALA A 326 -22.86 18.24 2.66
CA ALA A 326 -22.81 18.90 3.95
C ALA A 326 -24.10 18.64 4.78
N ALA A 327 -25.23 18.56 4.08
CA ALA A 327 -26.54 18.39 4.74
C ALA A 327 -26.87 16.93 5.07
N ASN A 328 -26.30 15.96 4.32
CA ASN A 328 -26.66 14.55 4.44
C ASN A 328 -25.40 13.69 4.59
N GLY A 329 -25.09 13.34 5.83
CA GLY A 329 -23.92 12.51 6.17
C GLY A 329 -23.99 11.06 5.67
N ASP A 330 -25.12 10.66 5.10
CA ASP A 330 -25.26 9.32 4.49
C ASP A 330 -24.88 9.31 3.00
N ILE A 331 -24.51 10.44 2.42
CA ILE A 331 -24.01 10.48 1.05
C ILE A 331 -22.48 10.56 1.07
N SER A 332 -21.83 9.49 0.65
CA SER A 332 -20.36 9.41 0.54
C SER A 332 -19.96 9.59 -0.93
N ALA A 333 -19.38 10.74 -1.27
CA ALA A 333 -18.91 11.01 -2.63
C ALA A 333 -17.75 12.00 -2.62
N GLU A 334 -16.90 11.90 -3.63
CA GLU A 334 -15.74 12.77 -3.82
C GLU A 334 -15.60 13.19 -5.28
N PRO A 335 -15.24 14.45 -5.54
CA PRO A 335 -14.84 14.84 -6.88
C PRO A 335 -13.48 14.21 -7.24
N PHE A 336 -13.34 13.79 -8.49
CA PHE A 336 -12.07 13.29 -9.01
C PHE A 336 -11.09 14.46 -9.15
N ARG A 337 -9.94 14.37 -8.49
CA ARG A 337 -8.87 15.39 -8.50
C ARG A 337 -7.67 14.92 -9.32
N ARG A 338 -6.82 15.89 -9.71
CA ARG A 338 -5.57 15.61 -10.45
C ARG A 338 -4.40 16.33 -9.81
N GLY A 339 -3.25 15.65 -9.76
CA GLY A 339 -1.99 16.27 -9.40
C GLY A 339 -2.05 17.05 -8.09
N ALA A 340 -1.47 18.24 -8.10
CA ALA A 340 -1.40 19.10 -6.91
C ALA A 340 -2.77 19.50 -6.33
N ASP A 341 -3.83 19.45 -7.14
CA ASP A 341 -5.20 19.72 -6.64
C ASP A 341 -5.62 18.73 -5.54
N ALA A 342 -5.02 17.56 -5.49
CA ALA A 342 -5.29 16.62 -4.40
C ALA A 342 -4.87 17.19 -3.04
N LEU A 343 -3.77 17.96 -3.00
CA LEU A 343 -3.26 18.51 -1.73
C LEU A 343 -4.09 19.69 -1.19
N VAL A 344 -4.99 20.27 -2.00
CA VAL A 344 -5.90 21.30 -1.48
C VAL A 344 -7.22 20.72 -0.97
N HIS A 345 -7.33 19.41 -0.85
CA HIS A 345 -8.51 18.75 -0.26
C HIS A 345 -8.72 19.32 1.15
N PRO A 346 -9.97 19.78 1.48
CA PRO A 346 -10.20 20.48 2.76
C PRO A 346 -9.73 19.73 4.01
N GLN A 347 -9.83 18.41 4.00
CA GLN A 347 -9.39 17.61 5.15
C GLN A 347 -7.85 17.62 5.30
N LEU A 348 -7.12 17.49 4.19
CA LEU A 348 -5.65 17.52 4.24
C LEU A 348 -5.13 18.88 4.72
N VAL A 349 -5.81 19.95 4.29
CA VAL A 349 -5.46 21.32 4.73
C VAL A 349 -5.76 21.46 6.22
N HIS A 350 -6.93 21.02 6.67
CA HIS A 350 -7.35 21.07 8.08
C HIS A 350 -6.35 20.35 8.99
N GLU A 351 -5.88 19.17 8.59
CA GLU A 351 -4.96 18.36 9.40
C GLU A 351 -3.49 18.76 9.26
N GLY A 352 -3.17 19.82 8.50
CA GLY A 352 -1.77 20.17 8.26
C GLY A 352 -1.01 19.11 7.45
N ARG A 353 -1.74 18.33 6.63
CA ARG A 353 -1.13 17.30 5.78
C ARG A 353 -0.55 17.87 4.48
N ARG A 354 -0.85 19.13 4.18
CA ARG A 354 -0.26 19.89 3.09
C ARG A 354 0.69 20.91 3.69
N VAL A 355 1.95 20.84 3.32
CA VAL A 355 2.99 21.75 3.87
C VAL A 355 3.78 22.41 2.74
N THR A 356 4.44 23.52 3.07
CA THR A 356 5.39 24.17 2.17
C THR A 356 6.78 24.14 2.82
N VAL A 357 7.75 23.58 2.13
CA VAL A 357 9.16 23.55 2.57
C VAL A 357 9.94 24.49 1.64
N THR A 358 10.68 25.43 2.20
CA THR A 358 11.50 26.34 1.39
C THR A 358 12.81 25.66 0.99
N ASP A 359 12.94 25.36 -0.29
CA ASP A 359 14.15 24.78 -0.85
C ASP A 359 15.06 25.94 -1.34
N PRO A 360 16.38 25.91 -1.04
CA PRO A 360 17.26 27.00 -1.42
C PRO A 360 17.37 27.28 -2.92
N GLU A 361 17.11 26.30 -3.78
CA GLU A 361 17.21 26.44 -5.24
C GLU A 361 15.84 26.53 -5.92
N LEU A 362 14.86 25.75 -5.43
CA LEU A 362 13.55 25.67 -6.06
C LEU A 362 12.56 26.69 -5.51
N GLY A 363 12.84 27.26 -4.34
CA GLY A 363 11.88 28.13 -3.65
C GLY A 363 10.85 27.30 -2.87
N PRO A 364 9.59 27.79 -2.77
CA PRO A 364 8.58 27.09 -1.98
C PRO A 364 8.13 25.78 -2.67
N VAL A 365 8.34 24.66 -2.00
CA VAL A 365 7.91 23.32 -2.45
C VAL A 365 6.67 22.91 -1.64
N VAL A 366 5.52 22.88 -2.30
CA VAL A 366 4.26 22.40 -1.73
C VAL A 366 4.27 20.88 -1.81
N GLN A 367 4.02 20.20 -0.69
CA GLN A 367 4.19 18.76 -0.62
C GLN A 367 3.37 18.14 0.52
N PRO A 368 3.17 16.79 0.52
CA PRO A 368 2.57 16.14 1.69
C PRO A 368 3.49 16.25 2.91
N SER A 369 2.89 16.39 4.09
CA SER A 369 3.57 16.34 5.40
C SER A 369 4.10 14.93 5.67
N THR A 370 4.53 14.61 6.91
CA THR A 370 4.89 13.24 7.28
C THR A 370 3.66 12.33 7.18
N LEU A 371 3.86 11.08 6.75
CA LEU A 371 2.76 10.13 6.56
C LEU A 371 2.01 9.87 7.87
N VAL A 372 2.74 9.78 8.97
CA VAL A 372 2.20 9.59 10.32
C VAL A 372 2.29 10.92 11.07
N HIS A 373 1.22 11.28 11.77
CA HIS A 373 1.21 12.40 12.71
C HIS A 373 1.11 11.86 14.14
N ALA A 374 1.62 12.59 15.10
CA ALA A 374 1.52 12.30 16.53
C ALA A 374 0.73 13.42 17.20
N ASP A 375 -0.37 13.07 17.86
CA ASP A 375 -1.27 14.06 18.49
C ASP A 375 -1.64 15.21 17.53
N GLY A 376 -1.88 14.88 16.26
CA GLY A 376 -2.29 15.84 15.22
C GLY A 376 -1.15 16.60 14.55
N HIS A 377 0.11 16.36 14.91
CA HIS A 377 1.25 17.09 14.37
C HIS A 377 2.22 16.21 13.60
N PRO A 378 2.95 16.75 12.60
CA PRO A 378 4.01 16.01 11.94
C PRO A 378 5.04 15.47 12.93
N LEU A 379 5.64 14.31 12.63
CA LEU A 379 6.63 13.67 13.51
C LEU A 379 7.90 14.50 13.70
N ARG A 380 8.17 15.41 12.77
CA ARG A 380 9.33 16.33 12.82
C ARG A 380 9.11 17.53 11.91
N GLU A 381 9.88 18.57 12.14
CA GLU A 381 9.97 19.70 11.21
C GLU A 381 10.65 19.19 9.92
N LEU A 382 10.08 19.54 8.76
CA LEU A 382 10.57 19.08 7.47
C LEU A 382 11.67 20.02 6.93
N ALA A 383 12.79 19.44 6.50
CA ALA A 383 13.92 20.14 5.90
C ALA A 383 13.97 19.85 4.39
N PRO A 384 14.55 20.75 3.58
CA PRO A 384 14.67 20.49 2.14
C PRO A 384 15.60 19.31 1.84
N ALA A 385 15.57 18.85 0.60
CA ALA A 385 16.46 17.78 0.12
C ALA A 385 17.93 18.28 0.08
N PRO A 386 18.91 17.41 0.36
CA PRO A 386 20.31 17.83 0.37
C PRO A 386 20.87 18.02 -1.04
N ARG A 387 21.81 18.93 -1.18
CA ARG A 387 22.63 18.98 -2.38
C ARG A 387 23.59 17.80 -2.37
N LEU A 388 24.09 17.46 -3.56
CA LEU A 388 25.05 16.34 -3.72
C LEU A 388 26.30 16.58 -2.85
N GLY A 389 26.61 15.60 -2.00
CA GLY A 389 27.76 15.67 -1.11
C GLY A 389 27.64 16.66 0.04
N GLN A 390 26.45 17.18 0.27
CA GLN A 390 26.23 18.15 1.35
C GLN A 390 25.73 17.44 2.62
N PRO A 391 26.44 17.63 3.75
CA PRO A 391 25.89 17.16 5.03
C PRO A 391 24.62 17.94 5.37
N ALA A 392 23.76 17.37 6.19
CA ALA A 392 22.56 18.06 6.65
C ALA A 392 22.93 19.42 7.28
N PRO A 393 22.07 20.45 7.15
CA PRO A 393 22.28 21.69 7.90
C PRO A 393 22.39 21.33 9.38
N ALA A 394 23.37 21.92 10.06
CA ALA A 394 23.52 21.70 11.49
C ALA A 394 22.24 22.18 12.20
N THR A 395 21.37 21.26 12.57
CA THR A 395 20.38 21.56 13.57
C THR A 395 21.15 21.93 14.85
N ALA A 396 20.74 23.00 15.53
CA ALA A 396 21.38 23.47 16.74
C ALA A 396 21.70 22.30 17.69
N PRO A 397 22.88 22.24 18.29
CA PRO A 397 23.31 21.06 19.01
C PRO A 397 22.41 20.77 20.20
N GLY A 398 21.58 19.73 20.06
CA GLY A 398 21.05 19.07 21.21
C GLY A 398 22.25 18.48 21.97
N ALA A 399 22.32 18.74 23.25
CA ALA A 399 23.43 18.33 24.09
C ALA A 399 23.84 16.89 23.81
N ALA A 400 25.10 16.69 23.53
CA ALA A 400 25.69 15.37 23.35
C ALA A 400 25.38 14.51 24.60
N ALA A 401 24.65 13.42 24.39
CA ALA A 401 24.44 12.49 25.49
C ALA A 401 25.77 11.87 25.86
N ALA A 402 26.21 12.04 27.09
CA ALA A 402 27.36 11.34 27.63
C ALA A 402 27.13 9.81 27.55
N PRO A 403 28.14 9.02 27.30
CA PRO A 403 27.96 7.58 27.24
C PRO A 403 27.46 7.06 28.61
N SER A 404 26.30 6.44 28.59
CA SER A 404 25.70 5.83 29.75
C SER A 404 26.47 4.55 30.10
N THR A 405 27.20 4.58 31.19
CA THR A 405 27.73 3.37 31.78
C THR A 405 26.66 2.80 32.73
N ALA A 406 25.67 2.12 32.17
CA ALA A 406 24.71 1.40 32.99
C ALA A 406 25.13 -0.06 33.11
N SER A 407 25.49 -0.48 34.30
CA SER A 407 25.69 -1.90 34.64
C SER A 407 24.31 -2.60 34.60
N PRO A 408 24.26 -3.88 34.21
CA PRO A 408 22.99 -4.60 34.13
C PRO A 408 22.41 -4.86 35.52
N SER A 409 21.23 -4.38 35.77
CA SER A 409 20.45 -4.72 36.96
C SER A 409 19.73 -6.03 36.74
N THR A 410 20.05 -7.04 37.50
CA THR A 410 19.37 -8.32 37.52
C THR A 410 18.12 -8.22 38.38
N ALA A 411 16.95 -8.18 37.76
CA ALA A 411 15.71 -8.58 38.41
C ALA A 411 14.67 -9.00 37.33
N ALA A 412 14.73 -10.27 36.99
CA ALA A 412 13.64 -10.87 36.19
C ALA A 412 12.74 -11.65 37.14
N ALA A 413 11.53 -11.16 37.36
CA ALA A 413 10.48 -11.96 38.01
C ALA A 413 9.82 -12.79 36.89
N ALA A 414 9.97 -14.09 36.97
CA ALA A 414 9.38 -15.04 36.06
C ALA A 414 7.89 -15.23 36.38
N SER A 415 7.02 -14.97 35.44
CA SER A 415 5.64 -15.45 35.48
C SER A 415 5.58 -16.85 34.84
N PRO A 416 4.77 -17.75 35.36
CA PRO A 416 4.76 -19.16 34.93
C PRO A 416 4.13 -19.31 33.54
N ALA A 417 4.83 -20.06 32.73
CA ALA A 417 4.37 -20.48 31.40
C ALA A 417 3.30 -21.59 31.54
N LEU A 418 2.20 -21.41 30.81
CA LEU A 418 1.19 -22.46 30.68
C LEU A 418 1.48 -23.25 29.41
N ASP A 419 1.67 -24.56 29.61
CA ASP A 419 1.86 -25.52 28.54
C ASP A 419 0.63 -25.62 27.65
N SER A 420 0.78 -25.28 26.39
CA SER A 420 -0.21 -25.69 25.37
C SER A 420 0.46 -26.68 24.42
N SER A 421 0.17 -27.94 24.64
CA SER A 421 0.61 -29.01 23.75
C SER A 421 -0.43 -29.23 22.65
N ALA A 422 -0.19 -28.66 21.50
CA ALA A 422 -0.76 -29.12 20.23
C ALA A 422 0.26 -28.85 19.14
N ALA A 423 1.16 -29.81 18.98
CA ALA A 423 2.18 -29.73 17.93
C ALA A 423 1.58 -30.25 16.64
N THR A 424 1.43 -29.40 15.64
CA THR A 424 1.24 -29.84 14.27
C THR A 424 2.52 -29.50 13.51
N THR A 425 3.19 -30.53 13.10
CA THR A 425 4.46 -30.48 12.35
C THR A 425 4.22 -29.96 10.93
N ALA A 426 4.68 -28.74 10.69
CA ALA A 426 4.87 -28.25 9.33
C ALA A 426 6.36 -28.31 9.03
N ALA A 427 6.74 -29.13 8.07
CA ALA A 427 8.13 -29.23 7.64
C ALA A 427 8.49 -28.00 6.81
N THR A 428 9.28 -27.12 7.38
CA THR A 428 9.87 -26.00 6.65
C THR A 428 11.34 -26.32 6.40
N THR A 429 11.77 -26.31 5.17
CA THR A 429 13.19 -26.40 4.84
C THR A 429 13.88 -25.09 5.29
N ALA A 430 14.51 -25.15 6.43
CA ALA A 430 15.31 -24.05 6.96
C ALA A 430 16.74 -24.12 6.43
N ALA A 431 17.19 -23.04 5.82
CA ALA A 431 18.61 -22.85 5.57
C ALA A 431 19.31 -22.60 6.94
N ALA A 432 20.44 -23.23 7.14
CA ALA A 432 21.17 -23.24 8.41
C ALA A 432 21.70 -21.86 8.80
N GLY A 433 21.00 -21.21 9.72
CA GLY A 433 21.44 -20.06 10.49
C GLY A 433 20.67 -20.09 11.79
N GLY A 434 21.28 -19.82 12.92
CA GLY A 434 20.66 -19.94 14.25
C GLY A 434 19.27 -19.33 14.30
N ALA A 435 18.27 -20.15 14.66
CA ALA A 435 16.86 -19.76 14.63
C ALA A 435 16.56 -18.61 15.60
N GLY A 436 16.35 -17.42 15.09
CA GLY A 436 15.80 -16.29 15.84
C GLY A 436 14.31 -16.50 16.08
N GLY A 437 13.78 -15.93 17.15
CA GLY A 437 12.35 -15.95 17.42
C GLY A 437 11.56 -15.13 16.40
N GLN A 438 10.23 -15.19 16.52
CA GLN A 438 9.36 -14.33 15.71
C GLN A 438 9.56 -12.87 16.13
N PRO A 439 9.69 -11.92 15.18
CA PRO A 439 10.04 -10.53 15.53
C PRO A 439 9.08 -9.85 16.50
N LEU A 440 7.80 -10.18 16.47
CA LEU A 440 6.79 -9.57 17.34
C LEU A 440 6.26 -10.54 18.41
N ALA A 441 7.04 -11.59 18.74
CA ALA A 441 6.64 -12.53 19.79
C ALA A 441 6.40 -11.78 21.10
N GLY A 442 5.27 -12.04 21.74
CA GLY A 442 4.90 -11.41 23.00
C GLY A 442 4.19 -10.06 22.87
N ILE A 443 4.02 -9.55 21.66
CA ILE A 443 3.25 -8.32 21.41
C ILE A 443 1.77 -8.68 21.21
N THR A 444 0.88 -8.00 21.93
CA THR A 444 -0.58 -8.14 21.79
C THR A 444 -1.20 -6.89 21.15
N VAL A 445 -1.96 -7.09 20.09
CA VAL A 445 -2.63 -6.03 19.32
C VAL A 445 -4.15 -6.22 19.42
N LEU A 446 -4.86 -5.18 19.81
CA LEU A 446 -6.33 -5.15 19.74
C LEU A 446 -6.74 -4.41 18.46
N ASP A 447 -7.43 -5.10 17.59
CA ASP A 447 -7.81 -4.61 16.26
C ASP A 447 -9.31 -4.24 16.25
N PHE A 448 -9.59 -2.95 16.30
CA PHE A 448 -10.96 -2.39 16.16
C PHE A 448 -11.20 -1.90 14.71
N GLY A 449 -10.31 -2.20 13.78
CA GLY A 449 -10.50 -1.81 12.38
C GLY A 449 -11.79 -2.42 11.81
N LEU A 450 -12.34 -1.78 10.80
CA LEU A 450 -13.53 -2.27 10.10
C LEU A 450 -13.19 -2.42 8.61
N MET A 451 -13.84 -3.36 7.97
CA MET A 451 -13.69 -3.63 6.55
C MET A 451 -12.26 -4.09 6.20
N PHE A 452 -11.46 -3.28 5.50
CA PHE A 452 -10.20 -3.78 4.94
C PHE A 452 -8.93 -3.15 5.54
N ALA A 453 -8.73 -1.84 5.43
CA ALA A 453 -7.42 -1.21 5.65
C ALA A 453 -6.84 -1.45 7.05
N GLY A 454 -7.61 -1.14 8.09
CA GLY A 454 -7.19 -1.38 9.49
C GLY A 454 -6.97 -2.87 9.76
N PRO A 455 -7.98 -3.71 9.52
CA PRO A 455 -7.81 -5.15 9.77
C PRO A 455 -6.64 -5.77 9.02
N PHE A 456 -6.40 -5.41 7.76
CA PHE A 456 -5.25 -5.98 7.04
C PHE A 456 -3.92 -5.50 7.64
N ALA A 457 -3.84 -4.25 8.10
CA ALA A 457 -2.64 -3.79 8.81
C ALA A 457 -2.31 -4.70 10.00
N ALA A 458 -3.31 -5.07 10.79
CA ALA A 458 -3.12 -5.97 11.93
C ALA A 458 -2.75 -7.40 11.49
N THR A 459 -3.28 -7.88 10.36
CA THR A 459 -2.90 -9.18 9.78
C THR A 459 -1.39 -9.25 9.49
N LEU A 460 -0.83 -8.16 8.94
CA LEU A 460 0.61 -8.10 8.67
C LEU A 460 1.44 -8.28 9.94
N LEU A 461 0.96 -7.78 11.08
CA LEU A 461 1.63 -7.96 12.36
C LEU A 461 1.48 -9.39 12.89
N ALA A 462 0.33 -10.03 12.64
CA ALA A 462 0.12 -11.44 13.00
C ALA A 462 1.12 -12.33 12.27
N ASP A 463 1.37 -12.06 10.99
CA ASP A 463 2.38 -12.79 10.22
C ASP A 463 3.80 -12.64 10.80
N LEU A 464 4.08 -11.54 11.49
CA LEU A 464 5.37 -11.28 12.15
C LEU A 464 5.43 -11.84 13.58
N GLY A 465 4.36 -12.50 14.05
CA GLY A 465 4.32 -13.18 15.33
C GLY A 465 3.56 -12.49 16.45
N ALA A 466 2.91 -11.34 16.17
CA ALA A 466 2.07 -10.70 17.18
C ALA A 466 0.78 -11.52 17.42
N ARG A 467 0.31 -11.50 18.67
CA ARG A 467 -1.04 -11.98 19.00
C ARG A 467 -2.01 -10.86 18.63
N VAL A 468 -2.91 -11.10 17.71
CA VAL A 468 -3.89 -10.09 17.27
C VAL A 468 -5.29 -10.56 17.68
N ILE A 469 -5.98 -9.76 18.48
CA ILE A 469 -7.37 -9.99 18.86
C ILE A 469 -8.24 -9.00 18.07
N LYS A 470 -9.03 -9.54 17.15
CA LYS A 470 -10.00 -8.77 16.37
C LYS A 470 -11.26 -8.58 17.21
N ILE A 471 -11.60 -7.34 17.53
CA ILE A 471 -12.81 -6.98 18.27
C ILE A 471 -13.92 -6.75 17.22
N GLU A 472 -15.00 -7.53 17.31
CA GLU A 472 -16.07 -7.53 16.31
C GLU A 472 -17.43 -7.28 16.97
N THR A 473 -18.40 -6.86 16.15
CA THR A 473 -19.80 -6.82 16.59
C THR A 473 -20.31 -8.23 16.83
N LEU A 474 -21.47 -8.37 17.42
CA LEU A 474 -22.06 -9.69 17.70
C LEU A 474 -22.23 -10.54 16.42
N GLU A 475 -22.43 -9.90 15.28
CA GLU A 475 -22.58 -10.56 13.97
C GLU A 475 -21.26 -10.67 13.21
N GLY A 476 -20.13 -10.25 13.80
CA GLY A 476 -18.84 -10.18 13.10
C GLY A 476 -18.70 -8.93 12.24
N ASP A 477 -17.50 -8.72 11.72
CA ASP A 477 -17.21 -7.60 10.82
C ASP A 477 -18.00 -7.74 9.51
N THR A 478 -18.52 -6.64 9.03
CA THR A 478 -19.31 -6.59 7.79
C THR A 478 -18.55 -7.17 6.59
N ILE A 479 -17.22 -7.04 6.55
CA ILE A 479 -16.39 -7.56 5.44
C ILE A 479 -16.56 -9.07 5.24
N ARG A 480 -16.86 -9.83 6.28
CA ARG A 480 -17.06 -11.28 6.20
C ARG A 480 -18.21 -11.63 5.24
N ARG A 481 -19.15 -10.70 5.05
CA ARG A 481 -20.38 -10.91 4.27
C ARG A 481 -20.43 -10.11 2.95
N VAL A 482 -19.39 -9.34 2.66
CA VAL A 482 -19.39 -8.45 1.47
C VAL A 482 -19.33 -9.23 0.17
N ALA A 483 -18.50 -10.27 0.11
CA ALA A 483 -18.44 -11.13 -1.09
C ALA A 483 -19.62 -12.11 -1.07
N GLY A 484 -20.06 -12.52 -2.22
CA GLY A 484 -21.22 -13.41 -2.35
C GLY A 484 -21.07 -14.81 -1.74
N PHE A 485 -19.84 -15.21 -1.41
CA PHE A 485 -19.57 -16.49 -0.74
C PHE A 485 -19.20 -16.21 0.72
N PRO A 486 -19.80 -16.91 1.69
CA PRO A 486 -19.57 -16.64 3.10
C PRO A 486 -18.08 -16.65 3.47
N GLU A 487 -17.67 -15.68 4.26
CA GLU A 487 -16.31 -15.48 4.78
C GLU A 487 -15.26 -15.08 3.75
N SER A 488 -15.49 -15.29 2.44
CA SER A 488 -14.44 -15.01 1.44
C SER A 488 -14.02 -13.54 1.40
N GLY A 489 -14.95 -12.61 1.67
CA GLY A 489 -14.64 -11.18 1.73
C GLY A 489 -13.69 -10.82 2.86
N GLY A 490 -13.85 -11.47 4.01
CA GLY A 490 -13.03 -11.23 5.21
C GLY A 490 -11.76 -12.07 5.29
N ALA A 491 -11.68 -13.13 4.50
CA ALA A 491 -10.63 -14.14 4.68
C ALA A 491 -9.22 -13.55 4.75
N LYS A 492 -8.88 -12.62 3.86
CA LYS A 492 -7.52 -12.03 3.83
C LYS A 492 -7.22 -11.24 5.11
N VAL A 493 -8.18 -10.47 5.59
CA VAL A 493 -7.95 -9.54 6.71
C VAL A 493 -8.11 -10.20 8.08
N MET A 494 -8.59 -11.45 8.12
CA MET A 494 -8.76 -12.20 9.37
C MET A 494 -7.64 -13.22 9.63
N GLN A 495 -6.68 -13.38 8.72
CA GLN A 495 -5.60 -14.36 8.83
C GLN A 495 -4.81 -14.18 10.13
N GLY A 496 -4.62 -15.26 10.87
CA GLY A 496 -3.77 -15.28 12.06
C GLY A 496 -4.35 -14.61 13.28
N LYS A 497 -5.62 -14.22 13.27
CA LYS A 497 -6.23 -13.47 14.36
C LYS A 497 -7.15 -14.35 15.22
N GLU A 498 -7.21 -13.99 16.50
CA GLU A 498 -8.28 -14.44 17.39
C GLU A 498 -9.49 -13.49 17.21
N SER A 499 -10.69 -14.01 17.25
CA SER A 499 -11.91 -13.19 17.12
C SER A 499 -12.70 -13.18 18.43
N LEU A 500 -13.00 -11.98 18.92
CA LEU A 500 -13.87 -11.71 20.06
C LEU A 500 -15.06 -10.89 19.59
N CYS A 501 -16.27 -11.45 19.71
CA CYS A 501 -17.51 -10.71 19.41
C CYS A 501 -18.05 -10.11 20.71
N VAL A 502 -18.18 -8.77 20.77
CA VAL A 502 -18.60 -8.05 21.98
C VAL A 502 -19.34 -6.76 21.63
N ASP A 503 -20.39 -6.47 22.38
CA ASP A 503 -21.20 -5.26 22.18
C ASP A 503 -20.63 -4.07 22.96
N LEU A 504 -19.92 -3.18 22.30
CA LEU A 504 -19.33 -1.97 22.88
C LEU A 504 -20.37 -0.91 23.27
N ALA A 505 -21.64 -1.09 22.91
CA ALA A 505 -22.69 -0.18 23.37
C ALA A 505 -23.04 -0.42 24.86
N THR A 506 -22.69 -1.60 25.38
CA THR A 506 -22.98 -1.96 26.77
C THR A 506 -21.78 -1.64 27.67
N ASP A 507 -22.08 -1.36 28.95
CA ASP A 507 -21.03 -1.10 29.95
C ASP A 507 -20.17 -2.36 30.19
N GLU A 508 -20.81 -3.53 30.24
CA GLU A 508 -20.12 -4.80 30.45
C GLU A 508 -19.19 -5.11 29.24
N GLY A 509 -19.68 -4.88 28.02
CA GLY A 509 -18.85 -5.08 26.82
C GLY A 509 -17.62 -4.17 26.81
N ARG A 510 -17.82 -2.90 27.18
CA ARG A 510 -16.68 -1.97 27.32
C ARG A 510 -15.71 -2.42 28.40
N ALA A 511 -16.23 -2.92 29.55
CA ALA A 511 -15.38 -3.38 30.66
C ALA A 511 -14.50 -4.55 30.21
N ILE A 512 -15.04 -5.51 29.48
CA ILE A 512 -14.28 -6.64 28.92
C ILE A 512 -13.12 -6.12 28.06
N VAL A 513 -13.42 -5.18 27.16
CA VAL A 513 -12.40 -4.61 26.28
C VAL A 513 -11.35 -3.81 27.09
N HIS A 514 -11.78 -3.05 28.09
CA HIS A 514 -10.86 -2.30 28.95
C HIS A 514 -9.90 -3.24 29.71
N ASP A 515 -10.37 -4.42 30.12
CA ASP A 515 -9.49 -5.44 30.75
C ASP A 515 -8.45 -5.97 29.78
N LEU A 516 -8.82 -6.15 28.50
CA LEU A 516 -7.84 -6.51 27.46
C LEU A 516 -6.84 -5.38 27.24
N VAL A 517 -7.29 -4.12 27.21
CA VAL A 517 -6.42 -2.95 26.98
C VAL A 517 -5.34 -2.86 28.06
N ARG A 518 -5.64 -3.20 29.31
CA ARG A 518 -4.65 -3.18 30.41
C ARG A 518 -3.47 -4.13 30.16
N ARG A 519 -3.65 -5.13 29.29
CA ARG A 519 -2.65 -6.16 28.96
C ARG A 519 -2.10 -6.03 27.54
N ALA A 520 -2.69 -5.15 26.71
CA ALA A 520 -2.32 -5.00 25.30
C ALA A 520 -1.13 -4.05 25.11
N ASP A 521 -0.40 -4.27 24.04
CA ASP A 521 0.69 -3.37 23.61
C ASP A 521 0.21 -2.33 22.62
N VAL A 522 -0.79 -2.67 21.79
CA VAL A 522 -1.24 -1.83 20.69
C VAL A 522 -2.77 -1.85 20.62
N VAL A 523 -3.35 -0.68 20.37
CA VAL A 523 -4.72 -0.55 19.89
C VAL A 523 -4.69 0.10 18.50
N LEU A 524 -5.34 -0.54 17.54
CA LEU A 524 -5.58 0.00 16.20
C LEU A 524 -7.09 0.23 16.05
N GLN A 525 -7.48 1.46 15.68
CA GLN A 525 -8.87 1.73 15.33
C GLN A 525 -8.94 2.60 14.08
N ALA A 526 -10.09 2.53 13.39
CA ALA A 526 -10.33 3.24 12.13
C ALA A 526 -11.71 3.92 12.11
N PHE A 527 -12.23 4.24 13.28
CA PHE A 527 -13.57 4.80 13.42
C PHE A 527 -13.63 6.26 12.94
N ARG A 528 -14.82 6.66 12.47
CA ARG A 528 -15.11 8.05 12.13
C ARG A 528 -15.11 8.92 13.40
N ALA A 529 -14.88 10.21 13.20
CA ALA A 529 -14.84 11.20 14.29
C ALA A 529 -15.98 11.02 15.30
N GLY A 530 -15.64 11.01 16.58
CA GLY A 530 -16.59 10.87 17.68
C GLY A 530 -17.05 9.44 17.98
N ALA A 531 -16.78 8.47 17.10
CA ALA A 531 -17.27 7.11 17.32
C ALA A 531 -16.43 6.35 18.35
N ALA A 532 -15.12 6.56 18.35
CA ALA A 532 -14.22 5.94 19.33
C ALA A 532 -14.58 6.43 20.77
N GLU A 533 -14.86 7.70 20.90
CA GLU A 533 -15.26 8.31 22.19
C GLU A 533 -16.59 7.69 22.70
N ARG A 534 -17.58 7.57 21.81
CA ARG A 534 -18.86 6.94 22.20
C ARG A 534 -18.70 5.47 22.59
N ALA A 535 -17.74 4.79 21.97
CA ALA A 535 -17.44 3.39 22.26
C ALA A 535 -16.51 3.21 23.48
N GLY A 536 -15.98 4.30 24.03
CA GLY A 536 -15.04 4.27 25.16
C GLY A 536 -13.69 3.66 24.81
N ILE A 537 -13.26 3.82 23.55
CA ILE A 537 -11.98 3.30 23.06
C ILE A 537 -11.10 4.38 22.43
N ASP A 538 -11.36 5.64 22.77
CA ASP A 538 -10.51 6.75 22.34
C ASP A 538 -9.16 6.75 23.06
N ALA A 539 -8.19 7.48 22.51
CA ALA A 539 -6.82 7.49 23.01
C ALA A 539 -6.72 7.93 24.48
N ALA A 540 -7.48 8.95 24.88
CA ALA A 540 -7.42 9.46 26.26
C ALA A 540 -7.92 8.42 27.25
N THR A 541 -9.08 7.80 26.96
CA THR A 541 -9.68 6.75 27.77
C THR A 541 -8.74 5.55 27.91
N LEU A 542 -8.23 5.03 26.79
CA LEU A 542 -7.44 3.79 26.82
C LEU A 542 -6.04 4.01 27.42
N ARG A 543 -5.42 5.15 27.17
CA ARG A 543 -4.09 5.43 27.74
C ARG A 543 -4.18 5.77 29.23
N ALA A 544 -5.32 6.18 29.75
CA ALA A 544 -5.54 6.27 31.20
C ALA A 544 -5.53 4.89 31.86
N LEU A 545 -5.97 3.84 31.14
CA LEU A 545 -5.94 2.45 31.59
C LEU A 545 -4.56 1.81 31.40
N ASN A 546 -3.84 2.20 30.37
CA ASN A 546 -2.54 1.63 30.00
C ASN A 546 -1.66 2.74 29.40
N PRO A 547 -0.87 3.44 30.25
CA PRO A 547 -0.04 4.57 29.79
C PRO A 547 1.02 4.23 28.73
N ASP A 548 1.43 2.98 28.65
CA ASP A 548 2.46 2.52 27.69
C ASP A 548 1.86 2.04 26.36
N LEU A 549 0.54 2.16 26.21
CA LEU A 549 -0.18 1.69 25.03
C LEU A 549 0.23 2.46 23.77
N VAL A 550 0.60 1.75 22.73
CA VAL A 550 0.75 2.33 21.39
C VAL A 550 -0.65 2.43 20.79
N TYR A 551 -1.13 3.65 20.62
CA TYR A 551 -2.49 3.90 20.09
C TYR A 551 -2.38 4.46 18.68
N VAL A 552 -3.05 3.78 17.72
CA VAL A 552 -3.01 4.17 16.31
C VAL A 552 -4.42 4.39 15.77
N ASN A 553 -4.64 5.60 15.25
CA ASN A 553 -5.84 5.95 14.47
C ASN A 553 -5.52 5.77 12.99
N ALA A 554 -6.35 5.02 12.28
CA ALA A 554 -6.21 4.84 10.83
C ALA A 554 -7.55 5.08 10.11
N PRO A 555 -8.20 6.25 10.32
CA PRO A 555 -9.48 6.54 9.68
C PRO A 555 -9.32 6.83 8.19
N GLY A 556 -10.43 6.87 7.47
CA GLY A 556 -10.42 7.19 6.05
C GLY A 556 -9.95 8.61 5.76
N TYR A 557 -10.61 9.58 6.40
CA TYR A 557 -10.30 11.00 6.19
C TYR A 557 -9.49 11.58 7.34
N GLY A 558 -9.98 11.48 8.56
CA GLY A 558 -9.32 12.08 9.71
C GLY A 558 -10.10 11.84 11.01
N THR A 559 -9.51 12.29 12.11
CA THR A 559 -10.12 12.14 13.44
C THR A 559 -11.10 13.27 13.79
N ASP A 560 -11.09 14.34 13.02
CA ASP A 560 -11.99 15.49 13.18
C ASP A 560 -12.08 16.24 11.85
N GLY A 561 -12.51 17.50 11.87
CA GLY A 561 -12.50 18.35 10.68
C GLY A 561 -13.68 18.13 9.75
N PRO A 562 -13.64 18.76 8.57
CA PRO A 562 -14.81 18.78 7.68
C PRO A 562 -15.23 17.43 7.11
N TYR A 563 -14.31 16.46 7.04
CA TYR A 563 -14.61 15.13 6.50
C TYR A 563 -14.48 14.00 7.52
N GLY A 564 -14.02 14.28 8.75
CA GLY A 564 -13.78 13.23 9.74
C GLY A 564 -15.01 12.38 10.09
N HIS A 565 -16.21 12.93 9.91
CA HIS A 565 -17.48 12.22 10.17
C HIS A 565 -18.02 11.45 8.96
N ARG A 566 -17.42 11.64 7.75
CA ARG A 566 -17.94 11.03 6.52
C ARG A 566 -17.50 9.57 6.39
N PRO A 567 -18.33 8.70 5.81
CA PRO A 567 -17.90 7.35 5.46
C PRO A 567 -16.83 7.42 4.38
N ALA A 568 -15.78 6.62 4.52
CA ALA A 568 -14.68 6.59 3.58
C ALA A 568 -14.54 5.17 3.01
N TYR A 569 -14.46 5.09 1.70
CA TYR A 569 -14.24 3.83 0.98
C TYR A 569 -13.16 4.07 -0.09
N ALA A 570 -12.42 3.04 -0.41
CA ALA A 570 -11.28 3.13 -1.33
C ALA A 570 -11.59 3.85 -2.65
N PRO A 571 -12.75 3.63 -3.33
CA PRO A 571 -13.01 4.37 -4.57
C PRO A 571 -13.12 5.88 -4.38
N ALA A 572 -13.78 6.34 -3.31
CA ALA A 572 -13.90 7.77 -3.03
C ALA A 572 -12.51 8.37 -2.69
N ILE A 573 -11.70 7.65 -1.90
CA ILE A 573 -10.34 8.08 -1.58
C ILE A 573 -9.48 8.12 -2.86
N GLY A 574 -9.63 7.13 -3.76
CA GLY A 574 -8.93 7.11 -5.05
C GLY A 574 -9.23 8.34 -5.90
N ALA A 575 -10.49 8.78 -5.89
CA ALA A 575 -10.91 10.00 -6.59
C ALA A 575 -10.31 11.25 -5.90
N ALA A 576 -10.51 11.38 -4.58
CA ALA A 576 -10.09 12.56 -3.79
C ALA A 576 -8.58 12.79 -3.82
N SER A 577 -7.80 11.72 -3.78
CA SER A 577 -6.33 11.79 -3.67
C SER A 577 -5.60 12.03 -4.98
N GLY A 578 -6.30 11.91 -6.13
CA GLY A 578 -5.68 11.95 -7.45
C GLY A 578 -5.20 10.61 -8.00
N LEU A 579 -5.19 9.56 -7.16
CA LEU A 579 -4.77 8.20 -7.60
C LEU A 579 -5.49 7.77 -8.88
N ALA A 580 -6.83 7.88 -8.89
CA ALA A 580 -7.64 7.37 -10.00
C ALA A 580 -7.30 8.07 -11.33
N LEU A 581 -7.24 9.39 -11.34
CA LEU A 581 -6.97 10.12 -12.59
C LEU A 581 -5.50 10.07 -13.00
N THR A 582 -4.59 9.67 -12.11
CA THR A 582 -3.20 9.35 -12.49
C THR A 582 -3.19 8.13 -13.43
N ASP A 583 -4.06 7.14 -13.17
CA ASP A 583 -4.17 5.96 -14.03
C ASP A 583 -5.05 6.19 -15.27
N ALA A 584 -5.99 7.15 -15.22
CA ALA A 584 -6.95 7.36 -16.31
C ALA A 584 -6.87 8.79 -16.87
N PRO A 585 -5.72 9.18 -17.46
CA PRO A 585 -5.53 10.56 -17.95
C PRO A 585 -6.49 10.93 -19.08
N GLY A 586 -7.03 9.95 -19.82
CA GLY A 586 -7.99 10.20 -20.90
C GLY A 586 -9.38 10.61 -20.48
N VAL A 587 -9.68 10.63 -19.18
CA VAL A 587 -10.98 11.10 -18.70
C VAL A 587 -11.06 12.63 -18.86
N ARG A 588 -12.07 13.11 -19.56
CA ARG A 588 -12.27 14.54 -19.83
C ARG A 588 -13.49 15.05 -19.06
N SER A 589 -13.43 16.33 -18.62
CA SER A 589 -14.57 16.97 -17.97
C SER A 589 -15.62 17.45 -18.99
N ALA A 590 -15.21 17.80 -20.19
CA ALA A 590 -16.12 18.33 -21.23
C ALA A 590 -16.83 17.19 -21.96
N VAL A 591 -17.76 16.51 -21.26
CA VAL A 591 -18.55 15.41 -21.85
C VAL A 591 -20.00 15.88 -22.02
N THR A 592 -20.52 15.77 -23.22
CA THR A 592 -21.85 16.28 -23.54
C THR A 592 -22.85 15.19 -23.96
N THR A 593 -22.39 14.14 -24.61
CA THR A 593 -23.29 13.06 -25.06
C THR A 593 -23.38 11.95 -24.01
N VAL A 594 -24.50 11.22 -24.03
CA VAL A 594 -24.70 10.05 -23.15
C VAL A 594 -23.57 9.04 -23.34
N GLY A 595 -23.16 8.78 -24.59
CA GLY A 595 -22.06 7.86 -24.86
C GLY A 595 -20.75 8.27 -24.21
N GLN A 596 -20.40 9.57 -24.32
CA GLN A 596 -19.18 10.09 -23.65
C GLN A 596 -19.25 9.96 -22.12
N LYS A 597 -20.43 10.23 -21.55
CA LYS A 597 -20.65 10.08 -20.10
C LYS A 597 -20.47 8.62 -19.67
N LYS A 598 -21.03 7.68 -20.43
CA LYS A 598 -20.91 6.25 -20.14
C LYS A 598 -19.43 5.78 -20.24
N THR A 599 -18.75 6.16 -21.31
CA THR A 599 -17.32 5.82 -21.49
C THR A 599 -16.47 6.39 -20.33
N GLY A 600 -16.69 7.65 -19.98
CA GLY A 600 -15.99 8.28 -18.85
C GLY A 600 -16.29 7.58 -17.53
N ALA A 601 -17.55 7.21 -17.29
CA ALA A 601 -17.95 6.51 -16.07
C ALA A 601 -17.26 5.14 -15.95
N VAL A 602 -17.16 4.38 -17.04
CA VAL A 602 -16.44 3.10 -17.06
C VAL A 602 -14.96 3.32 -16.70
N ARG A 603 -14.32 4.32 -17.33
CA ARG A 603 -12.91 4.62 -17.08
C ARG A 603 -12.67 5.06 -15.63
N CYS A 604 -13.52 5.96 -15.10
CA CYS A 604 -13.45 6.41 -13.72
C CYS A 604 -13.61 5.25 -12.74
N PHE A 605 -14.61 4.39 -12.99
CA PHE A 605 -14.86 3.21 -12.18
C PHE A 605 -13.65 2.28 -12.20
N ALA A 606 -13.11 1.97 -13.38
CA ALA A 606 -11.94 1.09 -13.50
C ALA A 606 -10.72 1.67 -12.76
N ALA A 607 -10.55 2.98 -12.80
CA ALA A 607 -9.42 3.65 -12.16
C ALA A 607 -9.56 3.66 -10.63
N ALA A 608 -10.75 3.94 -10.11
CA ALA A 608 -10.98 4.15 -8.67
C ALA A 608 -11.36 2.86 -7.92
N ALA A 609 -12.14 1.97 -8.55
CA ALA A 609 -12.78 0.85 -7.87
C ALA A 609 -12.25 -0.53 -8.26
N ALA A 610 -11.41 -0.63 -9.30
CA ALA A 610 -10.89 -1.95 -9.71
C ALA A 610 -9.90 -2.50 -8.68
N VAL A 611 -10.22 -3.66 -8.15
CA VAL A 611 -9.29 -4.41 -7.33
C VAL A 611 -8.37 -5.23 -8.25
N PRO A 612 -7.17 -5.66 -7.83
CA PRO A 612 -6.62 -5.71 -6.47
C PRO A 612 -5.98 -4.41 -5.96
N VAL A 613 -5.54 -3.51 -6.80
CA VAL A 613 -4.69 -2.38 -6.37
C VAL A 613 -5.51 -1.11 -6.24
N GLN A 614 -5.69 -0.64 -5.01
CA GLN A 614 -6.46 0.56 -4.70
C GLN A 614 -6.06 1.13 -3.32
N ALA A 615 -6.76 2.18 -2.89
CA ALA A 615 -6.41 2.93 -1.68
C ALA A 615 -6.44 2.12 -0.38
N ASP A 616 -7.27 1.06 -0.29
CA ASP A 616 -7.34 0.21 0.91
C ASP A 616 -6.00 -0.47 1.23
N GLY A 617 -5.37 -1.07 0.21
CA GLY A 617 -4.07 -1.74 0.39
C GLY A 617 -2.99 -0.74 0.75
N ILE A 618 -2.99 0.42 0.08
CA ILE A 618 -2.05 1.52 0.37
C ILE A 618 -2.19 1.92 1.86
N ALA A 619 -3.42 2.12 2.32
CA ALA A 619 -3.68 2.54 3.70
C ALA A 619 -3.29 1.47 4.72
N ALA A 620 -3.56 0.19 4.42
CA ALA A 620 -3.21 -0.91 5.31
C ALA A 620 -1.70 -0.97 5.57
N LEU A 621 -0.90 -0.88 4.50
CA LEU A 621 0.56 -0.92 4.64
C LEU A 621 1.07 0.29 5.45
N GLY A 622 0.52 1.48 5.20
CA GLY A 622 0.88 2.67 5.97
C GLY A 622 0.51 2.56 7.46
N ALA A 623 -0.66 2.00 7.76
CA ALA A 623 -1.11 1.79 9.15
C ALA A 623 -0.20 0.78 9.89
N ALA A 624 0.18 -0.31 9.22
CA ALA A 624 1.12 -1.28 9.81
C ALA A 624 2.48 -0.61 10.10
N SER A 625 2.96 0.26 9.19
CA SER A 625 4.18 1.03 9.41
C SER A 625 4.06 1.94 10.64
N ALA A 626 2.89 2.58 10.83
CA ALA A 626 2.66 3.44 12.00
C ALA A 626 2.67 2.64 13.32
N ILE A 627 2.07 1.45 13.32
CA ILE A 627 2.06 0.59 14.51
C ILE A 627 3.50 0.17 14.88
N LEU A 628 4.25 -0.33 13.89
CA LEU A 628 5.64 -0.77 14.12
C LEU A 628 6.52 0.41 14.57
N LEU A 629 6.29 1.60 13.99
CA LEU A 629 6.99 2.81 14.42
C LEU A 629 6.72 3.11 15.89
N GLY A 630 5.46 3.02 16.32
CA GLY A 630 5.08 3.24 17.71
C GLY A 630 5.75 2.23 18.65
N LEU A 631 5.81 0.95 18.25
CA LEU A 631 6.47 -0.10 19.03
C LEU A 631 7.97 0.15 19.18
N VAL A 632 8.66 0.53 18.09
CA VAL A 632 10.09 0.87 18.14
C VAL A 632 10.33 2.11 19.01
N ALA A 633 9.49 3.14 18.85
CA ALA A 633 9.59 4.36 19.65
C ALA A 633 9.45 4.04 21.16
N ARG A 634 8.42 3.27 21.53
CA ARG A 634 8.19 2.83 22.91
C ARG A 634 9.41 2.07 23.47
N ARG A 635 9.96 1.14 22.67
CA ARG A 635 11.13 0.34 23.07
C ARG A 635 12.37 1.23 23.32
N ARG A 636 12.45 2.35 22.60
CA ARG A 636 13.52 3.33 22.73
C ARG A 636 13.21 4.39 23.82
N GLY A 637 12.17 4.19 24.62
CA GLY A 637 11.78 5.09 25.71
C GLY A 637 11.20 6.43 25.23
N ARG A 638 10.60 6.46 24.04
CA ARG A 638 10.04 7.68 23.45
C ARG A 638 8.52 7.67 23.49
N ALA A 639 7.95 8.73 24.01
CA ALA A 639 6.49 8.93 23.98
C ALA A 639 6.09 9.40 22.60
N THR A 640 5.10 8.75 22.01
CA THR A 640 4.65 9.08 20.67
C THR A 640 3.29 9.82 20.62
N GLY A 641 2.57 9.86 21.73
CA GLY A 641 1.18 10.32 21.69
C GLY A 641 0.29 9.35 20.92
N ALA A 642 -0.83 9.84 20.45
CA ALA A 642 -1.73 9.07 19.56
C ALA A 642 -1.23 9.22 18.12
N LEU A 643 -0.82 8.13 17.51
CA LEU A 643 -0.35 8.13 16.12
C LEU A 643 -1.57 8.12 15.19
N THR A 644 -1.53 8.95 14.16
CA THR A 644 -2.62 9.02 13.17
C THR A 644 -2.07 8.96 11.76
N THR A 645 -2.64 8.07 10.95
CA THR A 645 -2.45 8.09 9.50
C THR A 645 -3.83 7.86 8.85
N THR A 646 -4.04 8.37 7.66
CA THR A 646 -5.37 8.32 7.02
C THR A 646 -5.27 7.71 5.62
N MET A 647 -6.36 7.09 5.15
CA MET A 647 -6.40 6.57 3.79
C MET A 647 -6.08 7.68 2.78
N LEU A 648 -6.62 8.87 2.99
CA LEU A 648 -6.41 10.00 2.09
C LEU A 648 -4.93 10.44 2.08
N ALA A 649 -4.27 10.51 3.22
CA ALA A 649 -2.84 10.77 3.28
C ALA A 649 -2.02 9.68 2.61
N UNK A 650 -2.30 8.48 2.76
CA UNK A 650 -1.76 7.54 2.27
C UNK A 650 -1.77 7.57 0.97
N ALA A 651 -2.87 7.80 0.35
CA ALA A 651 -2.98 7.79 -1.12
C ALA A 651 -2.21 8.93 -1.81
N THR A 652 -2.19 10.11 -1.22
CA THR A 652 -1.39 11.22 -1.79
C THR A 652 0.12 10.94 -1.71
N HIS A 653 0.58 10.23 -0.68
CA HIS A 653 1.99 9.83 -0.59
C HIS A 653 2.38 8.79 -1.64
N ALA A 654 1.42 8.02 -2.15
CA ALA A 654 1.71 7.00 -3.16
C ALA A 654 2.01 7.62 -4.54
N ILE A 655 1.64 8.88 -4.75
CA ILE A 655 1.81 9.57 -6.04
C ILE A 655 2.55 10.91 -5.89
N LEU A 656 3.67 10.89 -5.15
CA LEU A 656 4.46 12.10 -4.87
C LEU A 656 4.82 12.87 -6.13
N ASP A 657 5.16 12.16 -7.21
CA ASP A 657 5.52 12.78 -8.49
C ASP A 657 4.36 13.53 -9.16
N GLN A 658 3.12 13.24 -8.76
CA GLN A 658 1.94 13.93 -9.27
C GLN A 658 1.57 15.13 -8.41
N VAL A 659 1.69 15.00 -7.09
CA VAL A 659 1.12 15.99 -6.15
C VAL A 659 2.09 17.08 -5.71
N VAL A 660 3.42 16.85 -5.75
CA VAL A 660 4.41 17.88 -5.38
C VAL A 660 4.32 19.06 -6.35
N ASP A 661 4.48 20.27 -5.83
CA ASP A 661 4.44 21.46 -6.69
C ASP A 661 5.49 22.50 -6.25
N TYR A 662 6.16 23.13 -7.24
CA TYR A 662 7.17 24.15 -6.99
C TYR A 662 7.40 25.00 -8.25
N PRO A 663 7.94 26.22 -8.13
CA PRO A 663 8.20 27.07 -9.29
C PRO A 663 9.13 26.37 -10.31
N GLY A 664 8.73 26.34 -11.56
CA GLY A 664 9.50 25.72 -12.62
C GLY A 664 9.45 24.19 -12.66
N ARG A 665 8.55 23.59 -11.88
CA ARG A 665 8.38 22.13 -11.88
C ARG A 665 8.11 21.60 -13.30
N PRO A 666 8.87 20.62 -13.78
CA PRO A 666 8.54 19.98 -15.05
C PRO A 666 7.13 19.34 -15.00
N ALA A 667 6.41 19.39 -16.09
CA ALA A 667 5.10 18.70 -16.18
C ALA A 667 5.30 17.21 -15.87
N PRO A 668 4.39 16.61 -15.10
CA PRO A 668 4.46 15.18 -14.86
C PRO A 668 4.41 14.42 -16.20
N ARG A 669 5.13 13.34 -16.29
CA ARG A 669 5.02 12.46 -17.44
C ARG A 669 3.62 11.84 -17.44
N GLU A 670 2.86 12.15 -18.46
CA GLU A 670 1.52 11.59 -18.64
C GLU A 670 1.55 10.48 -19.69
N VAL A 671 0.78 9.47 -19.42
CA VAL A 671 0.51 8.39 -20.36
C VAL A 671 -0.48 8.90 -21.40
N ASP A 672 -0.39 8.44 -22.62
CA ASP A 672 -1.37 8.79 -23.66
C ASP A 672 -2.77 8.24 -23.32
N ASP A 673 -3.78 8.73 -24.01
CA ASP A 673 -5.19 8.36 -23.77
C ASP A 673 -5.44 6.84 -23.96
N ASP A 674 -4.56 6.16 -24.68
CA ASP A 674 -4.65 4.71 -24.93
C ASP A 674 -3.87 3.88 -23.90
N ALA A 675 -3.17 4.55 -22.95
CA ALA A 675 -2.43 3.90 -21.87
C ALA A 675 -1.46 2.83 -22.39
N TRP A 676 -0.69 3.17 -23.40
CA TRP A 676 0.37 2.26 -23.88
C TRP A 676 1.56 2.23 -22.94
N GLY A 677 1.99 3.38 -22.43
CA GLY A 677 3.14 3.51 -21.55
C GLY A 677 3.79 4.88 -21.60
N LEU A 678 5.02 4.98 -21.12
CA LEU A 678 5.72 6.27 -20.94
C LEU A 678 6.62 6.66 -22.12
N SER A 679 7.10 5.69 -22.87
CA SER A 679 8.00 5.93 -24.03
C SER A 679 8.12 4.64 -24.85
N ALA A 680 8.72 4.71 -26.02
CA ALA A 680 8.98 3.53 -26.87
C ALA A 680 9.75 2.43 -26.11
N LEU A 681 10.65 2.81 -25.19
CA LEU A 681 11.45 1.85 -24.43
C LEU A 681 10.83 1.50 -23.07
N TYR A 682 9.59 1.93 -22.82
CA TYR A 682 8.89 1.64 -21.56
C TYR A 682 7.38 1.61 -21.80
N ARG A 683 6.89 0.54 -22.47
CA ARG A 683 5.48 0.45 -22.83
C ARG A 683 5.05 -0.96 -23.26
N ILE A 684 3.73 -1.11 -23.39
CA ILE A 684 3.05 -2.32 -23.88
C ILE A 684 3.13 -2.35 -25.43
N TYR A 685 3.39 -3.54 -25.98
CA TYR A 685 3.32 -3.79 -27.44
C TYR A 685 2.51 -5.04 -27.73
N PRO A 686 1.68 -5.04 -28.78
CA PRO A 686 1.05 -6.28 -29.22
C PRO A 686 2.14 -7.21 -29.83
N ALA A 687 2.02 -8.49 -29.53
CA ALA A 687 2.88 -9.54 -30.10
C ALA A 687 2.04 -10.35 -31.11
N ALA A 688 2.67 -11.29 -31.82
CA ALA A 688 1.94 -12.19 -32.74
C ALA A 688 0.83 -12.98 -31.98
N SER A 689 1.09 -13.31 -30.72
CA SER A 689 0.07 -13.75 -29.78
C SER A 689 0.42 -13.19 -28.40
N GLY A 690 -0.60 -12.62 -27.72
CA GLY A 690 -0.41 -11.97 -26.41
C GLY A 690 0.16 -10.56 -26.54
N TRP A 691 0.69 -10.05 -25.45
CA TRP A 691 1.24 -8.69 -25.31
C TRP A 691 2.56 -8.76 -24.57
N VAL A 692 3.51 -7.91 -24.96
CA VAL A 692 4.74 -7.74 -24.16
C VAL A 692 4.75 -6.36 -23.51
N PHE A 693 5.39 -6.27 -22.34
CA PHE A 693 5.80 -4.99 -21.77
C PHE A 693 7.32 -4.91 -21.88
N LEU A 694 7.80 -3.93 -22.64
CA LEU A 694 9.22 -3.62 -22.74
C LEU A 694 9.59 -2.58 -21.68
N ALA A 695 10.64 -2.85 -20.91
CA ALA A 695 11.23 -1.91 -19.95
C ALA A 695 12.74 -1.89 -20.14
N ALA A 696 13.21 -1.04 -21.04
CA ALA A 696 14.62 -0.90 -21.37
C ALA A 696 15.04 0.59 -21.34
N PRO A 697 14.76 1.30 -20.22
CA PRO A 697 15.02 2.75 -20.18
C PRO A 697 16.49 3.13 -20.04
N ALA A 698 17.37 2.18 -19.65
CA ALA A 698 18.78 2.48 -19.47
C ALA A 698 19.54 2.38 -20.79
N ASP A 699 20.40 3.34 -21.07
CA ASP A 699 21.14 3.42 -22.33
C ASP A 699 21.93 2.13 -22.64
N LYS A 700 22.47 1.47 -21.64
CA LYS A 700 23.22 0.21 -21.77
C LYS A 700 22.36 -0.97 -22.27
N GLU A 701 21.04 -0.87 -22.18
CA GLU A 701 20.11 -1.91 -22.63
C GLU A 701 19.82 -1.82 -24.12
N TRP A 702 19.98 -0.63 -24.72
CA TRP A 702 19.69 -0.38 -26.12
C TRP A 702 20.46 -1.30 -27.09
N PRO A 703 21.79 -1.41 -27.01
CA PRO A 703 22.52 -2.28 -27.96
C PRO A 703 22.13 -3.76 -27.82
N ARG A 704 21.77 -4.21 -26.63
CA ARG A 704 21.30 -5.57 -26.38
C ARG A 704 19.94 -5.82 -27.02
N LEU A 705 19.02 -4.86 -26.82
CA LEU A 705 17.68 -4.90 -27.43
C LEU A 705 17.80 -4.95 -28.96
N ALA A 706 18.56 -4.03 -29.53
CA ALA A 706 18.77 -3.95 -30.99
C ALA A 706 19.33 -5.26 -31.54
N ALA A 707 20.30 -5.87 -30.84
CA ALA A 707 20.93 -7.14 -31.28
C ALA A 707 19.90 -8.30 -31.28
N VAL A 708 19.06 -8.40 -30.26
CA VAL A 708 18.05 -9.46 -30.18
C VAL A 708 16.98 -9.25 -31.28
N LEU A 709 16.58 -8.02 -31.51
CA LEU A 709 15.60 -7.71 -32.57
C LEU A 709 16.18 -8.02 -33.95
N ALA A 710 17.43 -7.67 -34.20
CA ALA A 710 18.12 -7.96 -35.48
C ALA A 710 18.24 -9.48 -35.73
N ALA A 711 18.39 -10.27 -34.66
CA ALA A 711 18.52 -11.71 -34.77
C ALA A 711 17.18 -12.44 -34.99
N HIS A 712 16.08 -11.87 -34.55
CA HIS A 712 14.82 -12.59 -34.46
C HIS A 712 13.60 -11.91 -35.11
N ALA A 713 13.68 -10.62 -35.43
CA ALA A 713 12.61 -9.93 -36.16
C ALA A 713 13.04 -9.70 -37.61
N ASP A 714 12.13 -9.97 -38.51
CA ASP A 714 12.36 -9.69 -39.95
C ASP A 714 12.11 -8.20 -40.19
N LEU A 715 13.12 -7.39 -39.93
CA LEU A 715 13.03 -5.93 -40.05
C LEU A 715 13.75 -5.45 -41.29
N ASP A 716 13.14 -4.49 -41.99
CA ASP A 716 13.72 -3.89 -43.18
C ASP A 716 15.01 -3.10 -42.94
N ALA A 717 15.32 -2.79 -41.68
CA ALA A 717 16.46 -1.96 -41.32
C ALA A 717 17.09 -2.42 -40.00
N ASP A 718 18.41 -2.29 -39.89
CA ASP A 718 19.18 -2.54 -38.68
C ASP A 718 18.93 -1.38 -37.70
N LEU A 719 18.17 -1.65 -36.67
CA LEU A 719 17.85 -0.68 -35.59
C LEU A 719 19.12 -0.14 -34.91
N GLY A 720 20.13 -0.97 -34.77
CA GLY A 720 21.41 -0.57 -34.16
C GLY A 720 22.19 0.45 -34.97
N ALA A 721 22.00 0.42 -36.30
CA ALA A 721 22.67 1.32 -37.21
C ALA A 721 21.87 2.56 -37.61
N ASP A 722 20.60 2.63 -37.23
CA ASP A 722 19.74 3.76 -37.59
C ASP A 722 20.18 5.02 -36.81
N PRO A 723 20.61 6.08 -37.55
CA PRO A 723 21.12 7.28 -36.87
C PRO A 723 20.09 7.99 -35.97
N ARG A 724 18.81 7.80 -36.22
CA ARG A 724 17.77 8.38 -35.37
C ARG A 724 17.79 7.80 -33.97
N PHE A 725 18.25 6.56 -33.83
CA PHE A 725 18.17 5.83 -32.55
C PHE A 725 19.57 5.59 -31.93
N ALA A 726 20.61 6.10 -32.53
CA ALA A 726 22.00 5.88 -32.10
C ALA A 726 22.31 6.43 -30.71
N THR A 727 21.66 7.54 -30.33
CA THR A 727 21.90 8.17 -29.03
C THR A 727 20.61 8.17 -28.19
N ALA A 728 20.77 8.28 -26.87
CA ALA A 728 19.62 8.39 -25.95
C ALA A 728 18.73 9.60 -26.32
N ALA A 729 19.36 10.74 -26.63
CA ALA A 729 18.62 11.94 -27.04
C ALA A 729 17.83 11.72 -28.33
N GLY A 730 18.46 11.06 -29.31
CA GLY A 730 17.79 10.72 -30.59
C GLY A 730 16.60 9.79 -30.39
N ARG A 731 16.72 8.80 -29.49
CA ARG A 731 15.59 7.92 -29.18
C ARG A 731 14.42 8.65 -28.51
N VAL A 732 14.72 9.65 -27.69
CA VAL A 732 13.68 10.52 -27.11
C VAL A 732 13.05 11.41 -28.18
N GLU A 733 13.87 12.04 -29.03
CA GLU A 733 13.41 12.93 -30.10
C GLU A 733 12.52 12.18 -31.11
N HIS A 734 12.87 10.93 -31.42
CA HIS A 734 12.15 10.11 -32.39
C HIS A 734 11.32 8.98 -31.76
N ASP A 735 10.83 9.21 -30.53
CA ASP A 735 10.16 8.19 -29.73
C ASP A 735 8.98 7.52 -30.46
N ALA A 736 8.14 8.31 -31.11
CA ALA A 736 6.97 7.76 -31.85
C ALA A 736 7.42 6.84 -33.01
N ALA A 737 8.45 7.28 -33.75
CA ALA A 737 8.98 6.47 -34.85
C ALA A 737 9.61 5.17 -34.33
N LEU A 738 10.29 5.25 -33.21
CA LEU A 738 10.88 4.06 -32.55
C LEU A 738 9.76 3.12 -32.07
N ALA A 739 8.69 3.65 -31.48
CA ALA A 739 7.54 2.85 -31.05
C ALA A 739 6.91 2.09 -32.21
N ASP A 740 6.77 2.74 -33.40
CA ASP A 740 6.22 2.10 -34.60
C ASP A 740 7.10 0.95 -35.10
N VAL A 741 8.42 1.13 -35.07
CA VAL A 741 9.36 0.07 -35.51
C VAL A 741 9.31 -1.09 -34.48
N LEU A 742 9.32 -0.79 -33.19
CA LEU A 742 9.24 -1.82 -32.14
C LEU A 742 7.93 -2.59 -32.21
N ALA A 743 6.80 -1.91 -32.47
CA ALA A 743 5.50 -2.56 -32.65
C ALA A 743 5.53 -3.59 -33.79
N LYS A 744 6.15 -3.23 -34.92
CA LYS A 744 6.31 -4.16 -36.04
C LYS A 744 7.18 -5.35 -35.65
N ALA A 745 8.29 -5.09 -34.98
CA ALA A 745 9.21 -6.15 -34.52
C ALA A 745 8.49 -7.13 -33.59
N PHE A 746 7.85 -6.62 -32.53
CA PHE A 746 7.18 -7.47 -31.54
C PHE A 746 6.02 -8.26 -32.17
N GLY A 747 5.35 -7.70 -33.16
CA GLY A 747 4.26 -8.36 -33.90
C GLY A 747 4.68 -9.61 -34.66
N THR A 748 5.96 -9.88 -34.84
CA THR A 748 6.45 -11.02 -35.63
C THR A 748 6.46 -12.36 -34.89
N ARG A 749 6.45 -12.35 -33.53
CA ARG A 749 6.59 -13.57 -32.72
C ARG A 749 5.70 -13.52 -31.47
N PRO A 750 5.40 -14.69 -30.85
CA PRO A 750 4.64 -14.73 -29.59
C PRO A 750 5.33 -13.99 -28.45
N ALA A 751 4.55 -13.45 -27.53
CA ALA A 751 5.04 -12.70 -26.36
C ALA A 751 6.03 -13.52 -25.50
N ALA A 752 5.71 -14.80 -25.26
CA ALA A 752 6.56 -15.69 -24.46
C ALA A 752 7.96 -15.88 -25.05
N ASP A 753 8.07 -15.90 -26.41
CA ASP A 753 9.38 -16.03 -27.07
C ASP A 753 10.21 -14.75 -26.86
N TRP A 754 9.57 -13.59 -26.94
CA TRP A 754 10.24 -12.32 -26.69
C TRP A 754 10.72 -12.21 -25.25
N GLU A 755 9.87 -12.60 -24.29
CA GLU A 755 10.26 -12.63 -22.87
C GLU A 755 11.52 -13.47 -22.67
N ARG A 756 11.52 -14.70 -23.19
CA ARG A 756 12.65 -15.62 -23.05
C ARG A 756 13.94 -15.02 -23.59
N ASP A 757 13.89 -14.55 -24.82
CA ASP A 757 15.11 -14.14 -25.54
C ASP A 757 15.66 -12.78 -25.03
N LEU A 758 14.78 -11.82 -24.75
CA LEU A 758 15.19 -10.52 -24.23
C LEU A 758 15.68 -10.60 -22.79
N THR A 759 15.02 -11.41 -21.96
CA THR A 759 15.48 -11.64 -20.57
C THR A 759 16.86 -12.29 -20.56
N ALA A 760 17.08 -13.28 -21.44
CA ALA A 760 18.41 -13.92 -21.56
C ALA A 760 19.50 -12.92 -21.98
N ALA A 761 19.14 -11.89 -22.73
CA ALA A 761 20.08 -10.83 -23.12
C ALA A 761 20.21 -9.72 -22.05
N GLY A 762 19.50 -9.83 -20.94
CA GLY A 762 19.52 -8.84 -19.86
C GLY A 762 18.74 -7.57 -20.17
N VAL A 763 17.68 -7.69 -20.99
CA VAL A 763 16.76 -6.60 -21.32
C VAL A 763 15.42 -6.89 -20.64
N GLY A 764 14.86 -5.90 -19.98
CA GLY A 764 13.55 -6.04 -19.31
C GLY A 764 12.42 -6.17 -20.34
N CYS A 765 11.87 -7.38 -20.45
CA CYS A 765 10.72 -7.62 -21.31
C CYS A 765 9.96 -8.82 -20.75
N VAL A 766 8.65 -8.68 -20.53
CA VAL A 766 7.82 -9.78 -20.05
C VAL A 766 6.53 -9.87 -20.86
N GLU A 767 6.01 -11.09 -20.97
CA GLU A 767 4.64 -11.30 -21.39
C GLU A 767 3.70 -10.63 -20.39
N VAL A 768 2.77 -9.80 -20.89
CA VAL A 768 1.76 -9.18 -20.03
C VAL A 768 0.72 -10.25 -19.68
N ALA A 769 0.62 -10.57 -18.41
CA ALA A 769 -0.31 -11.61 -17.98
C ALA A 769 -1.77 -11.17 -18.23
N GLU A 770 -2.55 -12.07 -18.83
CA GLU A 770 -3.98 -11.86 -19.10
C GLU A 770 -4.85 -12.48 -18.01
N ARG A 771 -4.30 -12.65 -16.81
CA ARG A 771 -4.97 -13.17 -15.62
C ARG A 771 -4.62 -12.27 -14.46
N SER A 772 -5.42 -12.33 -13.41
CA SER A 772 -5.08 -11.60 -12.19
C SER A 772 -3.85 -12.22 -11.51
N GLN A 773 -3.20 -11.45 -10.67
CA GLN A 773 -2.09 -11.92 -9.84
C GLN A 773 -2.46 -13.18 -9.06
N GLN A 774 -3.67 -13.20 -8.51
CA GLN A 774 -4.14 -14.30 -7.66
C GLN A 774 -4.24 -15.60 -8.44
N THR A 775 -4.78 -15.55 -9.66
CA THR A 775 -4.83 -16.73 -10.53
C THR A 775 -3.41 -17.19 -10.88
N ILE A 776 -2.52 -16.28 -11.24
CA ILE A 776 -1.14 -16.61 -11.63
C ILE A 776 -0.44 -17.39 -10.52
N ILE A 777 -0.44 -16.86 -9.30
CA ILE A 777 0.30 -17.48 -8.19
C ILE A 777 -0.35 -18.75 -7.65
N GLN A 778 -1.64 -18.99 -7.95
CA GLN A 778 -2.29 -20.24 -7.54
C GLN A 778 -2.07 -21.35 -8.54
N VAL A 779 -2.06 -21.05 -9.84
CA VAL A 779 -2.04 -22.09 -10.88
C VAL A 779 -0.64 -22.40 -11.41
N GLU A 780 0.36 -21.54 -11.15
CA GLU A 780 1.75 -21.78 -11.55
C GLU A 780 2.54 -22.31 -10.36
N PRO A 781 2.87 -23.64 -10.33
CA PRO A 781 3.45 -24.24 -9.13
C PRO A 781 4.73 -23.55 -8.62
N ALA A 782 5.63 -23.16 -9.50
CA ALA A 782 6.88 -22.49 -9.09
C ALA A 782 6.64 -21.10 -8.49
N ALA A 783 5.61 -20.40 -8.95
CA ALA A 783 5.21 -19.10 -8.37
C ALA A 783 4.51 -19.33 -7.02
N ALA A 784 3.62 -20.33 -6.95
CA ALA A 784 2.96 -20.66 -5.70
C ALA A 784 3.96 -21.03 -4.61
N GLU A 785 4.99 -21.82 -4.94
CA GLU A 785 6.04 -22.24 -4.01
C GLU A 785 6.81 -21.01 -3.47
N GLU A 786 7.05 -19.99 -4.29
CA GLU A 786 7.77 -18.79 -3.86
C GLU A 786 6.90 -17.81 -3.07
N TYR A 787 5.66 -17.58 -3.52
CA TYR A 787 4.84 -16.47 -3.05
C TYR A 787 3.71 -16.86 -2.11
N CYS A 788 3.40 -18.15 -1.97
CA CYS A 788 2.29 -18.62 -1.14
C CYS A 788 2.77 -19.55 -0.03
N VAL A 789 1.90 -19.73 0.95
CA VAL A 789 2.07 -20.74 2.00
C VAL A 789 0.75 -21.50 2.14
N THR A 790 0.82 -22.77 2.53
CA THR A 790 -0.35 -23.58 2.84
C THR A 790 -0.72 -23.37 4.31
N VAL A 791 -1.99 -23.10 4.57
CA VAL A 791 -2.53 -22.93 5.92
C VAL A 791 -3.84 -23.72 6.04
N HIS A 792 -4.33 -23.87 7.26
CA HIS A 792 -5.62 -24.48 7.55
C HIS A 792 -6.56 -23.42 8.15
N SER A 793 -7.83 -23.46 7.77
CA SER A 793 -8.89 -22.69 8.43
C SER A 793 -10.15 -23.55 8.53
N ASP A 794 -11.00 -23.24 9.50
CA ASP A 794 -12.29 -23.96 9.66
C ASP A 794 -13.25 -23.67 8.50
N VAL A 795 -12.97 -22.65 7.68
CA VAL A 795 -13.82 -22.24 6.57
C VAL A 795 -13.42 -22.90 5.25
N PHE A 796 -12.11 -22.94 4.96
CA PHE A 796 -11.58 -23.43 3.66
C PHE A 796 -10.73 -24.69 3.79
N ASP A 797 -10.67 -25.29 4.97
CA ASP A 797 -9.77 -26.43 5.23
C ASP A 797 -8.33 -26.05 4.89
N GLU A 798 -7.59 -26.97 4.32
CA GLU A 798 -6.24 -26.69 3.84
C GLU A 798 -6.30 -25.90 2.54
N HIS A 799 -5.63 -24.76 2.51
CA HIS A 799 -5.66 -23.88 1.34
C HIS A 799 -4.40 -23.02 1.26
N LEU A 800 -4.11 -22.52 0.06
CA LEU A 800 -3.03 -21.55 -0.15
C LEU A 800 -3.46 -20.15 0.31
N ARG A 801 -2.51 -19.41 0.85
CA ARG A 801 -2.65 -17.97 1.04
C ARG A 801 -1.37 -17.27 0.61
N PRO A 802 -1.41 -15.96 0.30
CA PRO A 802 -0.16 -15.23 0.09
C PRO A 802 0.73 -15.37 1.33
N GLY A 803 2.00 -15.63 1.12
CA GLY A 803 2.97 -15.73 2.20
C GLY A 803 3.26 -14.37 2.82
N PRO A 804 3.98 -14.33 3.95
CA PRO A 804 4.37 -13.06 4.57
C PRO A 804 5.04 -12.13 3.58
N ALA A 805 4.65 -10.86 3.63
CA ALA A 805 5.11 -9.86 2.67
C ALA A 805 6.60 -9.53 2.84
N THR A 806 7.17 -9.86 4.00
CA THR A 806 8.57 -9.61 4.36
C THR A 806 9.22 -10.89 4.80
N ARG A 807 10.47 -11.11 4.41
CA ARG A 807 11.25 -12.30 4.81
C ARG A 807 12.51 -11.87 5.56
N PHE A 808 12.99 -12.76 6.44
CA PHE A 808 14.12 -12.52 7.33
C PHE A 808 15.15 -13.61 7.18
N SER A 809 16.43 -13.26 7.34
CA SER A 809 17.51 -14.27 7.27
C SER A 809 17.63 -15.11 8.56
N ARG A 810 17.10 -14.64 9.70
CA ARG A 810 17.17 -15.34 11.00
C ARG A 810 15.80 -15.59 11.61
N SER A 811 14.92 -14.58 11.60
CA SER A 811 13.61 -14.68 12.28
C SER A 811 12.61 -15.51 11.49
N ALA A 812 11.77 -16.24 12.23
CA ALA A 812 10.64 -16.96 11.64
C ALA A 812 9.43 -16.03 11.50
N THR A 813 8.58 -16.29 10.51
CA THR A 813 7.28 -15.68 10.36
C THR A 813 6.19 -16.68 10.81
N SER A 814 4.95 -16.19 11.01
CA SER A 814 3.88 -16.98 11.61
C SER A 814 2.57 -16.94 10.78
N PRO A 815 2.61 -17.30 9.49
CA PRO A 815 1.39 -17.27 8.68
C PRO A 815 0.41 -18.36 9.14
N LYS A 816 -0.84 -17.98 9.39
CA LYS A 816 -1.90 -18.87 9.85
C LYS A 816 -3.16 -18.62 9.01
N GLY A 817 -4.12 -19.53 9.09
CA GLY A 817 -5.44 -19.34 8.51
C GLY A 817 -6.31 -18.43 9.37
N PHE A 818 -7.58 -18.39 9.07
CA PHE A 818 -8.52 -17.49 9.74
C PHE A 818 -9.66 -18.26 10.40
N ALA A 819 -10.33 -17.63 11.36
CA ALA A 819 -11.37 -18.23 12.17
C ALA A 819 -12.72 -17.51 11.94
N TYR A 820 -13.80 -18.20 12.26
CA TYR A 820 -15.16 -17.61 12.28
C TYR A 820 -15.24 -16.47 13.30
N ALA A 821 -16.23 -15.59 13.10
CA ALA A 821 -16.53 -14.52 14.06
C ALA A 821 -16.84 -15.14 15.43
N GLY A 822 -16.20 -14.60 16.47
CA GLY A 822 -16.41 -15.02 17.85
C GLY A 822 -15.79 -16.36 18.24
N ALA A 823 -15.03 -16.99 17.34
CA ALA A 823 -14.47 -18.33 17.59
C ALA A 823 -13.60 -18.39 18.86
N HIS A 824 -13.09 -17.26 19.31
CA HIS A 824 -12.20 -17.23 20.49
C HIS A 824 -12.84 -16.51 21.68
N THR A 825 -14.13 -16.14 21.58
CA THR A 825 -14.82 -15.39 22.65
C THR A 825 -14.68 -16.06 24.01
N ASP A 826 -15.02 -17.34 24.11
CA ASP A 826 -14.99 -18.09 25.38
C ASP A 826 -13.56 -18.20 25.93
N ALA A 827 -12.60 -18.49 25.06
CA ALA A 827 -11.20 -18.63 25.47
C ALA A 827 -10.67 -17.31 26.04
N ILE A 828 -10.95 -16.20 25.35
CA ILE A 828 -10.50 -14.86 25.78
C ILE A 828 -11.17 -14.47 27.11
N LEU A 829 -12.48 -14.71 27.25
CA LEU A 829 -13.20 -14.42 28.49
C LEU A 829 -12.66 -15.28 29.66
N THR A 830 -12.37 -16.55 29.41
CA THR A 830 -11.74 -17.42 30.42
C THR A 830 -10.37 -16.88 30.84
N GLU A 831 -9.56 -16.42 29.91
CA GLU A 831 -8.26 -15.79 30.18
C GLU A 831 -8.42 -14.53 31.04
N LEU A 832 -9.52 -13.81 30.88
CA LEU A 832 -9.85 -12.62 31.69
C LEU A 832 -10.39 -12.98 33.08
N GLY A 833 -10.70 -14.26 33.32
CA GLY A 833 -11.14 -14.75 34.63
C GLY A 833 -12.63 -15.02 34.74
N HIS A 834 -13.39 -14.96 33.66
CA HIS A 834 -14.81 -15.33 33.65
C HIS A 834 -14.94 -16.85 33.65
N ASP A 835 -15.80 -17.38 34.53
CA ASP A 835 -16.09 -18.81 34.48
C ASP A 835 -17.20 -19.12 33.44
N ALA A 836 -17.44 -20.39 33.18
CA ALA A 836 -18.40 -20.83 32.18
C ALA A 836 -19.83 -20.29 32.42
N ALA A 837 -20.25 -20.13 33.68
CA ALA A 837 -21.56 -19.62 34.01
C ALA A 837 -21.69 -18.11 33.70
N ALA A 838 -20.61 -17.35 33.99
CA ALA A 838 -20.56 -15.92 33.66
C ALA A 838 -20.54 -15.70 32.14
N ILE A 839 -19.79 -16.55 31.40
CA ILE A 839 -19.75 -16.47 29.94
C ILE A 839 -21.15 -16.75 29.35
N ALA A 840 -21.82 -17.80 29.85
CA ALA A 840 -23.18 -18.14 29.40
C ALA A 840 -24.16 -16.99 29.64
N ASP A 841 -24.09 -16.37 30.83
CA ASP A 841 -24.93 -15.21 31.20
C ASP A 841 -24.69 -14.01 30.25
N LEU A 842 -23.40 -13.69 29.98
CA LEU A 842 -23.02 -12.61 29.04
C LEU A 842 -23.60 -12.88 27.64
N ARG A 843 -23.54 -14.13 27.19
CA ARG A 843 -24.08 -14.54 25.90
C ARG A 843 -25.60 -14.45 25.85
N GLU A 844 -26.29 -14.94 26.90
CA GLU A 844 -27.76 -14.88 26.99
C GLU A 844 -28.28 -13.43 26.98
N ARG A 845 -27.53 -12.52 27.59
CA ARG A 845 -27.90 -11.09 27.59
C ARG A 845 -27.43 -10.34 26.32
N GLY A 846 -26.77 -11.01 25.40
CA GLY A 846 -26.32 -10.39 24.18
C GLY A 846 -25.15 -9.41 24.35
N ILE A 847 -24.34 -9.60 25.40
CA ILE A 847 -23.12 -8.78 25.60
C ILE A 847 -21.98 -9.31 24.75
N VAL A 848 -21.90 -10.64 24.58
CA VAL A 848 -20.90 -11.29 23.75
C VAL A 848 -21.57 -12.28 22.78
N GLY A 849 -20.87 -12.50 21.63
CA GLY A 849 -21.35 -13.42 20.57
C GLY A 849 -20.33 -14.51 20.26
N GLY A 850 -20.61 -15.33 19.21
CA GLY A 850 -19.75 -16.40 18.75
C GLY A 850 -20.26 -17.78 19.04
#